data_b5d5b9bbb019f60617927be286c798f0
#
_entry.id   b5d5b9bbb019f60617927be286c798f0
#
_cell.length_a   1.000
_cell.length_b   1.000
_cell.length_c   1.000
_cell.angle_alpha   90.00
_cell.angle_beta   90.00
_cell.angle_gamma   90.00
#
_symmetry.space_group_name_H-M   'P 1'
#
loop_
_entity.id
_entity.type
_entity.pdbx_description
1 polymer ?
#
loop_
_entity_poly.entity_id
_entity_poly.type
_entity_poly.pdbx_seq_one_letter_code
_entity_poly.pdbx_strand_id
1 'polypeptide(L)'
;MSILKRISALVISAAMMCAGTNAVYAENNGGGDTVNIKVDGSMANMNENFLYRGQGMISCNGSSRLLIDYKEKNPESYNKILQYMYGKNGLKFTHFKVEMGSDVNTSSGTEPTTMRYEDEKADVTRGAGFQLAADIKKINPDVTLDMLWWSEPRWVTDAKDVYAARYKWYKQTLDAAYETYGLVFDYVSANRNERAVDTDWIKYLSKALKSEKDCPYDYSKIKIVAADECGTWGISRLMMKNKELCDAVDVIGSHYTSFADDTTKKLAEEYGKELWFSEGSSPMTYAQSAYRFDEGNSGLTGLNGALDIANRMITMVSGGYMTLYEYQPAVAGYYDGVTYCQKQLINANTPWNGYYTLDSGYFMNLHFSQFMDKGWSFIFDACYSDAKAGGDGHALVDAKYSYITACSNDGDYSTIITNTTSEPITYNFEITNLTKADNEVYVWETRGPDEGQEYNANYFKKISTVTPENGKYSVTIKPYSMITVSTLNISEPEFDVPQESDNKLLSLPYTDDFGYSDEFLASRGNAPLYTTDEGGALEVADKDGEKVLMQKITSAIKAEEWGGTPDPTTNFGDDRWYNYSVSADILTDGEGSYAGIGLRYSLADSGKSGYSVTLNENGTWILFGDKRKIDTGEINGFDASKWHNIKISALYNDITVYVDDSKITEFKAENAGYGSGRAALYSSYNNCCFDNVKVEATDTVHPYVNKYDNFDNIFTYSENGWEHSTMDSFKNFRRTLSHGTEGASLTVDFEGTGIILTGMQSGEGTINVSVDDKSIKEGYELSKTANRQAFIVINGLEQGKHTLKLAVTGGKCSIDAAQVLYDYAAVNKAVTNETSSVAESTDSSDSVPEDNDKSAKSNGGDSGKGSFPFVPVAVGAVAVAAAIGAGVAIAKMKKKKD
;
A
#
# COMPACT_ATOMS: atom_id res chain seq x y z
N MET A 1 34.60 0.49 44.09
CA MET A 1 33.42 1.34 44.11
C MET A 1 32.46 1.18 42.92
N SER A 2 32.66 0.22 42.02
CA SER A 2 31.83 0.04 40.82
C SER A 2 30.75 -1.08 40.94
N ILE A 3 30.95 -2.05 41.79
CA ILE A 3 30.03 -3.16 41.96
C ILE A 3 28.81 -2.82 42.83
N LEU A 4 29.00 -2.02 43.89
CA LEU A 4 27.89 -1.60 44.76
C LEU A 4 26.93 -0.63 44.08
N LYS A 5 27.37 0.20 43.13
CA LYS A 5 26.47 1.09 42.35
C LYS A 5 25.63 0.34 41.30
N ARG A 6 26.14 -0.76 40.76
CA ARG A 6 25.38 -1.61 39.83
C ARG A 6 24.33 -2.47 40.52
N ILE A 7 24.62 -2.92 41.75
CA ILE A 7 23.64 -3.68 42.55
C ILE A 7 22.51 -2.77 43.07
N SER A 8 22.80 -1.49 43.39
CA SER A 8 21.75 -0.56 43.78
C SER A 8 20.81 -0.18 42.60
N ALA A 9 21.31 -0.05 41.39
CA ALA A 9 20.48 0.23 40.22
C ALA A 9 19.60 -0.98 39.86
N LEU A 10 20.14 -2.21 39.97
CA LEU A 10 19.38 -3.44 39.64
C LEU A 10 18.26 -3.69 40.68
N VAL A 11 18.51 -3.40 41.97
CA VAL A 11 17.50 -3.61 43.04
C VAL A 11 16.39 -2.57 42.96
N ILE A 12 16.70 -1.35 42.55
CA ILE A 12 15.68 -0.30 42.34
C ILE A 12 14.81 -0.60 41.11
N SER A 13 15.38 -1.10 40.01
CA SER A 13 14.63 -1.48 38.83
C SER A 13 13.70 -2.66 39.10
N ALA A 14 14.15 -3.70 39.82
CA ALA A 14 13.33 -4.87 40.13
C ALA A 14 12.22 -4.56 41.18
N ALA A 15 12.41 -3.57 42.04
CA ALA A 15 11.40 -3.17 43.02
C ALA A 15 10.29 -2.26 42.42
N MET A 16 10.54 -1.60 41.30
CA MET A 16 9.54 -0.76 40.61
C MET A 16 8.62 -1.53 39.66
N MET A 17 9.01 -2.72 39.21
CA MET A 17 8.20 -3.50 38.26
C MET A 17 7.23 -4.51 38.91
N CYS A 18 7.25 -4.66 40.22
CA CYS A 18 6.29 -5.48 40.96
C CYS A 18 5.10 -4.71 41.54
N ALA A 19 4.96 -3.42 41.25
CA ALA A 19 3.89 -2.60 41.81
C ALA A 19 3.02 -2.05 40.67
N GLY A 20 1.97 -2.78 40.37
CA GLY A 20 0.80 -2.09 39.83
C GLY A 20 0.36 -2.44 38.45
N THR A 21 -0.45 -3.47 38.35
CA THR A 21 -1.66 -3.31 37.54
C THR A 21 -2.44 -2.14 38.15
N ASN A 22 -2.14 -0.92 37.73
CA ASN A 22 -3.02 0.22 38.03
C ASN A 22 -4.31 -0.03 37.24
N ALA A 23 -5.31 -0.59 37.95
CA ALA A 23 -6.64 -0.72 37.41
C ALA A 23 -7.12 0.70 37.07
N VAL A 24 -7.38 0.93 35.78
CA VAL A 24 -8.14 2.08 35.33
C VAL A 24 -9.53 1.96 35.94
N TYR A 25 -9.85 2.75 36.94
CA TYR A 25 -11.21 2.84 37.46
C TYR A 25 -11.96 3.84 36.59
N ALA A 26 -12.80 3.34 35.70
CA ALA A 26 -13.84 4.13 35.07
C ALA A 26 -14.93 4.37 36.11
N GLU A 27 -15.06 5.60 36.64
CA GLU A 27 -16.20 5.99 37.47
C GLU A 27 -17.36 6.40 36.55
N ASN A 28 -18.41 5.61 36.55
CA ASN A 28 -19.62 5.89 35.80
C ASN A 28 -20.50 6.87 36.59
N ASN A 29 -20.32 8.16 36.38
CA ASN A 29 -21.08 9.23 37.00
C ASN A 29 -22.10 9.83 36.01
N GLY A 30 -23.04 9.08 35.52
CA GLY A 30 -24.27 9.58 34.88
C GLY A 30 -24.19 10.52 33.68
N GLY A 31 -23.04 10.61 33.02
CA GLY A 31 -22.80 11.55 31.93
C GLY A 31 -21.49 11.23 31.15
N GLY A 32 -21.41 10.06 30.51
CA GLY A 32 -20.21 9.60 29.79
C GLY A 32 -19.17 8.92 30.68
N ASP A 33 -18.32 8.09 30.08
CA ASP A 33 -17.21 7.42 30.78
C ASP A 33 -16.10 8.41 31.13
N THR A 34 -15.47 8.22 32.29
CA THR A 34 -14.37 9.04 32.75
C THR A 34 -13.13 8.19 33.05
N VAL A 35 -11.97 8.59 32.52
CA VAL A 35 -10.68 7.93 32.72
C VAL A 35 -9.71 8.90 33.38
N ASN A 36 -9.03 8.47 34.44
CA ASN A 36 -8.02 9.29 35.11
C ASN A 36 -6.62 8.84 34.68
N ILE A 37 -5.82 9.76 34.11
CA ILE A 37 -4.42 9.54 33.72
C ILE A 37 -3.50 10.32 34.62
N LYS A 38 -2.61 9.64 35.32
CA LYS A 38 -1.53 10.25 36.07
C LYS A 38 -0.25 10.17 35.24
N VAL A 39 0.29 11.32 34.87
CA VAL A 39 1.55 11.45 34.12
C VAL A 39 2.63 11.91 35.12
N ASP A 40 3.49 10.99 35.51
CA ASP A 40 4.60 11.26 36.43
C ASP A 40 5.93 11.20 35.65
N GLY A 41 6.53 12.36 35.38
CA GLY A 41 7.80 12.46 34.64
C GLY A 41 8.98 11.73 35.30
N SER A 42 8.90 11.46 36.62
CA SER A 42 9.93 10.67 37.28
C SER A 42 9.90 9.17 36.92
N MET A 43 8.79 8.71 36.31
CA MET A 43 8.58 7.34 35.84
C MET A 43 8.96 7.14 34.35
N ALA A 44 9.45 8.20 33.68
CA ALA A 44 9.89 8.10 32.30
C ALA A 44 11.00 7.06 32.14
N ASN A 45 10.82 6.10 31.22
CA ASN A 45 11.81 5.05 30.99
C ASN A 45 12.93 5.56 30.08
N MET A 46 14.07 5.88 30.68
CA MET A 46 15.25 6.44 29.99
C MET A 46 16.21 5.39 29.44
N ASN A 47 15.90 4.08 29.52
CA ASN A 47 16.73 3.05 28.96
C ASN A 47 16.64 3.09 27.43
N GLU A 48 17.77 3.07 26.74
CA GLU A 48 17.88 3.25 25.31
C GLU A 48 16.96 2.32 24.48
N ASN A 49 16.80 1.08 24.91
CA ASN A 49 15.97 0.08 24.25
C ASN A 49 14.45 0.27 24.42
N PHE A 50 14.02 1.28 25.18
CA PHE A 50 12.62 1.66 25.37
C PHE A 50 12.31 3.06 24.83
N LEU A 51 13.31 3.78 24.29
CA LEU A 51 13.05 5.09 23.69
C LEU A 51 12.30 4.94 22.37
N TYR A 52 11.37 5.84 22.12
CA TYR A 52 10.64 5.88 20.85
C TYR A 52 11.60 5.99 19.66
N ARG A 53 11.52 5.07 18.75
CA ARG A 53 12.34 5.05 17.52
C ARG A 53 11.66 5.74 16.36
N GLY A 54 10.34 5.86 16.39
CA GLY A 54 9.56 6.47 15.33
C GLY A 54 8.84 5.43 14.48
N GLN A 55 8.73 5.75 13.22
CA GLN A 55 8.04 4.94 12.23
C GLN A 55 8.89 4.82 10.97
N GLY A 56 8.59 3.82 10.19
CA GLY A 56 9.27 3.57 8.92
C GLY A 56 8.40 2.83 7.93
N MET A 57 8.99 2.47 6.81
CA MET A 57 8.34 1.62 5.81
C MET A 57 9.33 0.66 5.16
N ILE A 58 8.77 -0.40 4.58
CA ILE A 58 9.49 -1.35 3.73
C ILE A 58 9.42 -0.88 2.27
N SER A 59 10.49 -1.10 1.50
CA SER A 59 10.61 -0.63 0.11
C SER A 59 9.54 -1.20 -0.83
N CYS A 60 9.07 -2.41 -0.64
CA CYS A 60 8.07 -3.09 -1.47
C CYS A 60 8.18 -2.77 -2.97
N ASN A 61 8.63 -3.68 -3.80
CA ASN A 61 9.03 -3.36 -5.18
C ASN A 61 7.95 -2.62 -6.00
N GLY A 62 6.69 -3.03 -5.92
CA GLY A 62 5.62 -2.36 -6.66
C GLY A 62 5.54 -0.86 -6.39
N SER A 63 5.61 -0.46 -5.10
CA SER A 63 5.61 0.95 -4.70
C SER A 63 6.91 1.67 -5.07
N SER A 64 8.05 1.05 -4.80
CA SER A 64 9.36 1.65 -5.05
C SER A 64 9.59 1.89 -6.55
N ARG A 65 9.26 0.92 -7.38
CA ARG A 65 9.34 1.02 -8.84
C ARG A 65 8.46 2.15 -9.37
N LEU A 66 7.23 2.21 -8.91
CA LEU A 66 6.30 3.27 -9.29
C LEU A 66 6.81 4.65 -8.88
N LEU A 67 7.37 4.82 -7.68
CA LEU A 67 7.94 6.08 -7.24
C LEU A 67 9.13 6.51 -8.10
N ILE A 68 9.92 5.58 -8.63
CA ILE A 68 10.98 5.91 -9.59
C ILE A 68 10.39 6.37 -10.94
N ASP A 69 9.23 5.85 -11.37
CA ASP A 69 8.52 6.37 -12.53
C ASP A 69 7.96 7.77 -12.28
N TYR A 70 7.44 8.07 -11.06
CA TYR A 70 7.11 9.44 -10.66
C TYR A 70 8.33 10.36 -10.71
N LYS A 71 9.48 9.91 -10.20
CA LYS A 71 10.73 10.68 -10.24
C LYS A 71 11.11 11.07 -11.66
N GLU A 72 10.93 10.17 -12.62
CA GLU A 72 11.24 10.39 -14.03
C GLU A 72 10.23 11.32 -14.72
N LYS A 73 8.94 11.13 -14.49
CA LYS A 73 7.86 11.79 -15.22
C LYS A 73 7.31 13.03 -14.53
N ASN A 74 7.24 13.03 -13.21
CA ASN A 74 6.71 14.09 -12.38
C ASN A 74 7.56 14.29 -11.12
N PRO A 75 8.80 14.80 -11.27
CA PRO A 75 9.76 14.91 -10.16
C PRO A 75 9.26 15.80 -9.02
N GLU A 76 8.38 16.76 -9.29
CA GLU A 76 7.75 17.60 -8.28
C GLU A 76 6.84 16.76 -7.37
N SER A 77 5.93 15.98 -7.92
CA SER A 77 5.06 15.07 -7.17
C SER A 77 5.88 14.04 -6.38
N TYR A 78 6.91 13.45 -7.00
CA TYR A 78 7.84 12.56 -6.33
C TYR A 78 8.48 13.19 -5.09
N ASN A 79 9.03 14.39 -5.23
CA ASN A 79 9.65 15.10 -4.11
C ASN A 79 8.63 15.46 -3.02
N LYS A 80 7.41 15.88 -3.37
CA LYS A 80 6.33 16.14 -2.40
C LYS A 80 5.97 14.87 -1.62
N ILE A 81 5.78 13.73 -2.29
CA ILE A 81 5.50 12.45 -1.64
C ILE A 81 6.60 12.10 -0.62
N LEU A 82 7.87 12.20 -1.00
CA LEU A 82 8.97 11.93 -0.08
C LEU A 82 9.03 12.94 1.07
N GLN A 83 8.76 14.22 0.83
CA GLN A 83 8.68 15.24 1.88
C GLN A 83 7.53 14.98 2.85
N TYR A 84 6.38 14.53 2.36
CA TYR A 84 5.25 14.17 3.23
C TYR A 84 5.57 12.95 4.10
N MET A 85 6.42 12.04 3.66
CA MET A 85 6.81 10.88 4.47
C MET A 85 7.98 11.16 5.41
N TYR A 86 9.07 11.75 4.91
CA TYR A 86 10.34 11.88 5.63
C TYR A 86 10.67 13.32 6.06
N GLY A 87 9.98 14.32 5.50
CA GLY A 87 10.18 15.72 5.83
C GLY A 87 9.63 16.08 7.21
N LYS A 88 10.18 17.14 7.82
CA LYS A 88 9.83 17.58 9.17
C LYS A 88 8.38 18.02 9.38
N ASN A 89 7.70 18.48 8.33
CA ASN A 89 6.29 18.88 8.35
C ASN A 89 5.33 17.75 7.92
N GLY A 90 5.87 16.58 7.56
CA GLY A 90 5.14 15.38 7.21
C GLY A 90 5.18 14.33 8.31
N LEU A 91 5.26 13.07 7.94
CA LEU A 91 5.26 11.94 8.87
C LEU A 91 6.59 11.74 9.61
N LYS A 92 7.65 12.48 9.26
CA LYS A 92 8.97 12.42 9.90
C LYS A 92 9.50 10.99 10.07
N PHE A 93 9.26 10.10 9.12
CA PHE A 93 9.73 8.72 9.22
C PHE A 93 11.22 8.66 9.51
N THR A 94 11.61 7.77 10.40
CA THR A 94 12.95 7.64 10.96
C THR A 94 13.67 6.37 10.50
N HIS A 95 12.96 5.48 9.80
CA HIS A 95 13.47 4.19 9.38
C HIS A 95 13.02 3.84 7.96
N PHE A 96 13.87 3.11 7.24
CA PHE A 96 13.54 2.57 5.92
C PHE A 96 14.21 1.20 5.75
N LYS A 97 13.39 0.18 5.47
CA LYS A 97 13.84 -1.20 5.25
C LYS A 97 13.86 -1.50 3.76
N VAL A 98 15.01 -1.94 3.24
CA VAL A 98 15.21 -2.28 1.83
C VAL A 98 15.09 -3.79 1.64
N GLU A 99 14.35 -4.22 0.62
CA GLU A 99 14.34 -5.61 0.19
C GLU A 99 15.57 -5.93 -0.65
N MET A 100 16.25 -7.04 -0.33
CA MET A 100 17.41 -7.51 -1.10
C MET A 100 17.02 -8.21 -2.40
N GLY A 101 15.77 -8.53 -2.61
CA GLY A 101 15.24 -9.16 -3.81
C GLY A 101 15.76 -10.56 -4.15
N SER A 102 15.06 -11.26 -5.01
CA SER A 102 15.40 -12.62 -5.45
C SER A 102 14.87 -12.97 -6.84
N ASP A 103 14.29 -12.02 -7.57
CA ASP A 103 13.65 -12.22 -8.86
C ASP A 103 12.44 -13.18 -8.84
N VAL A 104 11.86 -13.44 -7.67
CA VAL A 104 10.61 -14.18 -7.52
C VAL A 104 9.57 -13.31 -6.86
N ASN A 105 8.30 -13.65 -7.07
CA ASN A 105 7.20 -12.88 -6.53
C ASN A 105 7.27 -12.80 -5.00
N THR A 106 7.12 -11.59 -4.50
CA THR A 106 6.82 -11.28 -3.11
C THR A 106 5.35 -10.84 -3.00
N SER A 107 4.89 -10.50 -1.81
CA SER A 107 3.51 -10.00 -1.61
C SER A 107 3.23 -8.66 -2.31
N SER A 108 4.24 -7.96 -2.78
CA SER A 108 4.15 -6.60 -3.33
C SER A 108 4.91 -6.39 -4.64
N GLY A 109 4.90 -7.39 -5.51
CA GLY A 109 5.65 -7.42 -6.77
C GLY A 109 7.00 -8.11 -6.62
N THR A 110 7.72 -8.25 -7.71
CA THR A 110 9.01 -8.94 -7.73
C THR A 110 10.15 -7.93 -7.56
N GLU A 111 10.91 -8.04 -6.48
CA GLU A 111 12.14 -7.29 -6.30
C GLU A 111 13.31 -8.03 -6.96
N PRO A 112 14.07 -7.41 -7.86
CA PRO A 112 15.23 -8.02 -8.49
C PRO A 112 16.34 -8.30 -7.50
N THR A 113 17.00 -9.46 -7.61
CA THR A 113 18.17 -9.76 -6.77
C THR A 113 19.37 -8.91 -7.16
N THR A 114 20.16 -8.53 -6.18
CA THR A 114 21.41 -7.84 -6.39
C THR A 114 22.51 -8.72 -7.03
N MET A 115 22.39 -10.05 -6.92
CA MET A 115 23.32 -11.03 -7.50
C MET A 115 22.55 -12.27 -7.99
N ARG A 116 22.49 -12.47 -9.29
CA ARG A 116 21.88 -13.67 -9.92
C ARG A 116 22.84 -14.85 -9.98
N TYR A 117 24.15 -14.56 -9.99
CA TYR A 117 25.22 -15.54 -10.06
C TYR A 117 26.26 -15.28 -8.97
N GLU A 118 26.98 -16.35 -8.55
CA GLU A 118 27.99 -16.26 -7.48
C GLU A 118 29.19 -15.38 -7.85
N ASP A 119 29.57 -15.35 -9.11
CA ASP A 119 30.70 -14.58 -9.65
C ASP A 119 30.30 -13.19 -10.18
N GLU A 120 29.05 -12.82 -10.06
CA GLU A 120 28.54 -11.51 -10.44
C GLU A 120 28.91 -10.45 -9.39
N LYS A 121 29.28 -9.23 -9.85
CA LYS A 121 29.34 -8.08 -8.94
C LYS A 121 27.91 -7.69 -8.54
N ALA A 122 27.69 -7.43 -7.26
CA ALA A 122 26.36 -6.99 -6.80
C ALA A 122 25.95 -5.68 -7.51
N ASP A 123 24.74 -5.67 -8.02
CA ASP A 123 24.11 -4.54 -8.71
C ASP A 123 22.86 -4.09 -7.96
N VAL A 124 23.00 -3.02 -7.17
CA VAL A 124 21.94 -2.41 -6.37
C VAL A 124 21.08 -1.42 -7.17
N THR A 125 21.36 -1.23 -8.46
CA THR A 125 20.54 -0.40 -9.34
C THR A 125 19.32 -1.15 -9.90
N ARG A 126 19.36 -2.49 -9.89
CA ARG A 126 18.26 -3.33 -10.37
C ARG A 126 16.98 -3.11 -9.59
N GLY A 127 17.07 -3.05 -8.26
CA GLY A 127 15.95 -2.78 -7.37
C GLY A 127 15.76 -1.28 -7.12
N ALA A 128 14.51 -0.84 -7.13
CA ALA A 128 14.19 0.58 -6.87
C ALA A 128 14.41 0.99 -5.41
N GLY A 129 14.42 0.03 -4.46
CA GLY A 129 14.50 0.30 -3.03
C GLY A 129 15.80 0.99 -2.61
N PHE A 130 16.97 0.63 -3.16
CA PHE A 130 18.24 1.27 -2.84
C PHE A 130 18.31 2.72 -3.36
N GLN A 131 17.80 2.98 -4.55
CA GLN A 131 17.72 4.34 -5.09
C GLN A 131 16.78 5.21 -4.24
N LEU A 132 15.64 4.67 -3.83
CA LEU A 132 14.69 5.35 -2.95
C LEU A 132 15.34 5.66 -1.59
N ALA A 133 16.09 4.72 -1.00
CA ALA A 133 16.86 4.94 0.24
C ALA A 133 17.84 6.13 0.10
N ALA A 134 18.53 6.22 -1.03
CA ALA A 134 19.45 7.33 -1.29
C ALA A 134 18.73 8.68 -1.38
N ASP A 135 17.55 8.74 -1.99
CA ASP A 135 16.76 9.96 -2.08
C ASP A 135 16.12 10.34 -0.73
N ILE A 136 15.69 9.36 0.05
CA ILE A 136 15.21 9.54 1.43
C ILE A 136 16.31 10.15 2.31
N LYS A 137 17.55 9.63 2.23
CA LYS A 137 18.70 10.16 2.98
C LYS A 137 19.05 11.61 2.62
N LYS A 138 18.71 12.08 1.42
CA LYS A 138 18.87 13.51 1.05
C LYS A 138 17.84 14.41 1.75
N ILE A 139 16.65 13.89 2.04
CA ILE A 139 15.58 14.61 2.74
C ILE A 139 15.81 14.58 4.25
N ASN A 140 16.10 13.41 4.78
CA ASN A 140 16.36 13.19 6.20
C ASN A 140 17.60 12.29 6.39
N PRO A 141 18.80 12.87 6.60
CA PRO A 141 20.04 12.11 6.79
C PRO A 141 20.03 11.17 8.00
N ASP A 142 19.17 11.43 9.01
CA ASP A 142 19.09 10.68 10.27
C ASP A 142 18.21 9.43 10.19
N VAL A 143 17.61 9.16 9.02
CA VAL A 143 16.86 7.91 8.76
C VAL A 143 17.81 6.73 8.88
N THR A 144 17.45 5.75 9.71
CA THR A 144 18.19 4.50 9.80
C THR A 144 17.77 3.53 8.69
N LEU A 145 18.72 2.74 8.20
CA LEU A 145 18.49 1.77 7.13
C LEU A 145 18.61 0.34 7.64
N ASP A 146 17.70 -0.51 7.22
CA ASP A 146 17.70 -1.96 7.40
C ASP A 146 17.61 -2.67 6.04
N MET A 147 17.95 -3.96 6.01
CA MET A 147 17.94 -4.79 4.82
C MET A 147 17.33 -6.16 5.12
N LEU A 148 16.32 -6.56 4.36
CA LEU A 148 15.54 -7.77 4.55
C LEU A 148 15.48 -8.60 3.25
N TRP A 149 15.15 -9.90 3.34
CA TRP A 149 14.95 -10.78 2.19
C TRP A 149 13.78 -11.76 2.39
N TRP A 150 13.02 -12.02 1.32
CA TRP A 150 11.96 -13.04 1.27
C TRP A 150 12.48 -14.36 0.72
N SER A 151 13.37 -14.29 -0.25
CA SER A 151 14.06 -15.46 -0.81
C SER A 151 15.50 -15.06 -1.13
N GLU A 152 16.38 -16.04 -1.15
CA GLU A 152 17.79 -15.86 -1.52
C GLU A 152 18.07 -16.39 -2.93
N PRO A 153 19.09 -15.87 -3.62
CA PRO A 153 19.43 -16.32 -4.97
C PRO A 153 19.73 -17.82 -5.02
N ARG A 154 19.43 -18.47 -6.13
CA ARG A 154 19.59 -19.90 -6.30
C ARG A 154 21.02 -20.39 -5.99
N TRP A 155 22.03 -19.63 -6.39
CA TRP A 155 23.44 -19.98 -6.13
C TRP A 155 23.79 -20.02 -4.62
N VAL A 156 23.07 -19.27 -3.78
CA VAL A 156 23.22 -19.31 -2.32
C VAL A 156 22.61 -20.60 -1.78
N THR A 157 21.37 -20.91 -2.20
CA THR A 157 20.68 -22.14 -1.73
C THR A 157 21.40 -23.40 -2.16
N ASP A 158 21.96 -23.43 -3.36
CA ASP A 158 22.67 -24.59 -3.91
C ASP A 158 24.14 -24.67 -3.44
N ALA A 159 24.64 -23.67 -2.69
CA ALA A 159 26.02 -23.64 -2.24
C ALA A 159 26.34 -24.78 -1.24
N LYS A 160 27.56 -25.32 -1.31
CA LYS A 160 28.04 -26.32 -0.35
C LYS A 160 28.12 -25.78 1.08
N ASP A 161 28.51 -24.52 1.23
CA ASP A 161 28.52 -23.75 2.49
C ASP A 161 27.55 -22.59 2.34
N VAL A 162 26.29 -22.84 2.69
CA VAL A 162 25.20 -21.88 2.53
C VAL A 162 25.43 -20.61 3.34
N TYR A 163 26.04 -20.71 4.54
CA TYR A 163 26.26 -19.53 5.37
C TYR A 163 27.37 -18.63 4.81
N ALA A 164 28.43 -19.22 4.28
CA ALA A 164 29.47 -18.46 3.63
C ALA A 164 28.95 -17.77 2.34
N ALA A 165 28.15 -18.49 1.55
CA ALA A 165 27.52 -17.95 0.34
C ALA A 165 26.53 -16.83 0.66
N ARG A 166 25.66 -17.02 1.67
CA ARG A 166 24.69 -16.01 2.12
C ARG A 166 25.39 -14.76 2.66
N TYR A 167 26.47 -14.93 3.46
CA TYR A 167 27.26 -13.80 3.93
C TYR A 167 27.93 -13.05 2.77
N LYS A 168 28.43 -13.78 1.75
CA LYS A 168 28.98 -13.16 0.54
C LYS A 168 27.93 -12.29 -0.15
N TRP A 169 26.68 -12.75 -0.28
CA TRP A 169 25.60 -11.98 -0.85
C TRP A 169 25.29 -10.72 -0.03
N TYR A 170 25.16 -10.84 1.31
CA TYR A 170 24.98 -9.70 2.20
C TYR A 170 26.12 -8.68 2.06
N LYS A 171 27.36 -9.16 2.19
CA LYS A 171 28.53 -8.29 2.14
C LYS A 171 28.65 -7.53 0.81
N GLN A 172 28.52 -8.24 -0.30
CA GLN A 172 28.63 -7.60 -1.61
C GLN A 172 27.48 -6.62 -1.89
N THR A 173 26.27 -6.89 -1.38
CA THR A 173 25.17 -5.95 -1.45
C THR A 173 25.42 -4.70 -0.61
N LEU A 174 25.94 -4.84 0.62
CA LEU A 174 26.31 -3.70 1.47
C LEU A 174 27.45 -2.87 0.83
N ASP A 175 28.48 -3.55 0.29
CA ASP A 175 29.60 -2.89 -0.41
C ASP A 175 29.07 -2.10 -1.62
N ALA A 176 28.25 -2.72 -2.46
CA ALA A 176 27.70 -2.08 -3.66
C ALA A 176 26.76 -0.91 -3.32
N ALA A 177 25.96 -1.03 -2.26
CA ALA A 177 25.09 0.05 -1.80
C ALA A 177 25.88 1.28 -1.34
N TYR A 178 27.00 1.07 -0.66
CA TYR A 178 27.91 2.14 -0.29
C TYR A 178 28.64 2.72 -1.51
N GLU A 179 29.20 1.87 -2.38
CA GLU A 179 29.93 2.30 -3.58
C GLU A 179 29.05 3.10 -4.55
N THR A 180 27.79 2.68 -4.73
CA THR A 180 26.86 3.27 -5.71
C THR A 180 26.18 4.53 -5.17
N TYR A 181 25.71 4.47 -3.93
CA TYR A 181 24.83 5.49 -3.38
C TYR A 181 25.34 6.15 -2.08
N GLY A 182 26.48 5.68 -1.52
CA GLY A 182 26.99 6.15 -0.23
C GLY A 182 26.14 5.68 0.97
N LEU A 183 25.35 4.63 0.81
CA LEU A 183 24.44 4.14 1.86
C LEU A 183 25.21 3.37 2.93
N VAL A 184 24.98 3.74 4.18
CA VAL A 184 25.45 3.04 5.38
C VAL A 184 24.24 2.42 6.05
N PHE A 185 24.24 1.10 6.18
CA PHE A 185 23.17 0.37 6.85
C PHE A 185 23.45 0.30 8.35
N ASP A 186 22.44 0.64 9.13
CA ASP A 186 22.45 0.58 10.60
C ASP A 186 22.05 -0.80 11.11
N TYR A 187 21.22 -1.51 10.35
CA TYR A 187 20.64 -2.79 10.68
C TYR A 187 20.67 -3.75 9.49
N VAL A 188 20.59 -5.04 9.80
CA VAL A 188 20.27 -6.11 8.85
C VAL A 188 19.31 -7.10 9.51
N SER A 189 18.20 -7.40 8.82
CA SER A 189 17.31 -8.49 9.19
C SER A 189 17.93 -9.83 8.79
N ALA A 190 18.16 -10.69 9.76
CA ALA A 190 18.94 -11.92 9.54
C ALA A 190 18.11 -13.05 8.94
N ASN A 191 16.85 -13.16 9.28
CA ASN A 191 16.01 -14.28 8.87
C ASN A 191 15.36 -14.07 7.51
N ARG A 192 15.04 -15.20 6.85
CA ARG A 192 14.08 -15.21 5.76
C ARG A 192 12.73 -14.74 6.29
N ASN A 193 12.16 -13.72 5.67
CA ASN A 193 10.93 -13.08 6.12
C ASN A 193 9.83 -14.10 6.45
N GLU A 194 9.29 -14.06 7.68
CA GLU A 194 8.18 -14.89 8.14
C GLU A 194 8.39 -16.41 7.99
N ARG A 195 9.61 -16.88 8.03
CA ARG A 195 9.96 -18.31 7.93
C ARG A 195 10.64 -18.81 9.21
N ALA A 196 10.93 -20.09 9.24
CA ALA A 196 11.57 -20.74 10.38
C ALA A 196 12.89 -20.07 10.75
N VAL A 197 13.10 -19.85 12.04
CA VAL A 197 14.29 -19.18 12.57
C VAL A 197 15.54 -20.05 12.42
N ASP A 198 16.53 -19.55 11.69
CA ASP A 198 17.86 -20.18 11.56
C ASP A 198 18.84 -19.56 12.58
N THR A 199 18.88 -20.15 13.77
CA THR A 199 19.71 -19.64 14.88
C THR A 199 21.21 -19.73 14.62
N ASP A 200 21.65 -20.70 13.82
CA ASP A 200 23.07 -20.88 13.52
C ASP A 200 23.52 -19.84 12.49
N TRP A 201 22.67 -19.53 11.53
CA TRP A 201 22.91 -18.43 10.62
C TRP A 201 22.99 -17.08 11.34
N ILE A 202 22.06 -16.76 12.26
CA ILE A 202 22.09 -15.50 13.03
C ILE A 202 23.43 -15.34 13.77
N LYS A 203 23.90 -16.40 14.43
CA LYS A 203 25.20 -16.40 15.12
C LYS A 203 26.37 -16.22 14.13
N TYR A 204 26.30 -16.91 12.99
CA TYR A 204 27.30 -16.79 11.93
C TYR A 204 27.37 -15.36 11.41
N LEU A 205 26.24 -14.76 11.04
CA LEU A 205 26.15 -13.40 10.52
C LEU A 205 26.70 -12.37 11.52
N SER A 206 26.32 -12.46 12.80
CA SER A 206 26.81 -11.59 13.86
C SER A 206 28.33 -11.67 14.00
N LYS A 207 28.91 -12.88 13.95
CA LYS A 207 30.33 -13.08 14.03
C LYS A 207 31.05 -12.54 12.78
N ALA A 208 30.51 -12.81 11.60
CA ALA A 208 31.06 -12.38 10.33
C ALA A 208 31.12 -10.85 10.26
N LEU A 209 30.02 -10.14 10.51
CA LEU A 209 29.98 -8.67 10.53
C LEU A 209 30.96 -8.07 11.54
N LYS A 210 31.03 -8.61 12.76
CA LYS A 210 31.94 -8.11 13.81
C LYS A 210 33.41 -8.37 13.51
N SER A 211 33.73 -9.35 12.67
CA SER A 211 35.12 -9.70 12.31
C SER A 211 35.57 -9.18 10.95
N GLU A 212 34.65 -8.66 10.13
CA GLU A 212 34.97 -8.16 8.79
C GLU A 212 35.97 -6.99 8.85
N LYS A 213 36.95 -7.00 7.94
CA LYS A 213 37.97 -5.95 7.84
C LYS A 213 38.06 -5.37 6.43
N ASP A 214 37.58 -6.12 5.45
CA ASP A 214 37.52 -5.69 4.05
C ASP A 214 36.13 -5.14 3.76
N CYS A 215 35.84 -3.94 4.25
CA CYS A 215 34.53 -3.30 4.16
C CYS A 215 34.67 -1.77 4.04
N PRO A 216 33.77 -1.09 3.32
CA PRO A 216 33.87 0.35 3.09
C PRO A 216 33.55 1.20 4.32
N TYR A 217 32.88 0.64 5.32
CA TYR A 217 32.61 1.27 6.62
C TYR A 217 32.61 0.19 7.72
N ASP A 218 32.47 0.60 8.98
CA ASP A 218 32.61 -0.30 10.14
C ASP A 218 31.38 -1.22 10.31
N TYR A 219 31.42 -2.41 9.70
CA TYR A 219 30.38 -3.41 9.78
C TYR A 219 30.12 -3.95 11.19
N SER A 220 31.09 -3.79 12.11
CA SER A 220 30.91 -4.23 13.49
C SER A 220 29.82 -3.41 14.24
N LYS A 221 29.41 -2.28 13.68
CA LYS A 221 28.33 -1.43 14.20
C LYS A 221 26.96 -1.79 13.68
N ILE A 222 26.87 -2.59 12.63
CA ILE A 222 25.59 -3.04 12.08
C ILE A 222 24.93 -3.93 13.13
N LYS A 223 23.69 -3.59 13.48
CA LYS A 223 22.85 -4.33 14.43
C LYS A 223 22.04 -5.40 13.71
N ILE A 224 21.81 -6.53 14.38
CA ILE A 224 21.01 -7.62 13.85
C ILE A 224 19.58 -7.54 14.36
N VAL A 225 18.63 -7.45 13.45
CA VAL A 225 17.20 -7.63 13.68
C VAL A 225 16.87 -9.13 13.48
N ALA A 226 16.14 -9.71 14.39
CA ALA A 226 15.65 -11.09 14.30
C ALA A 226 14.34 -11.26 15.10
N ALA A 227 13.39 -12.10 14.69
CA ALA A 227 13.52 -12.94 13.49
C ALA A 227 12.50 -12.58 12.40
N ASP A 228 11.81 -11.44 12.49
CA ASP A 228 10.72 -11.07 11.59
C ASP A 228 9.67 -12.19 11.45
N GLU A 229 9.27 -12.74 12.61
CA GLU A 229 8.26 -13.82 12.70
C GLU A 229 6.85 -13.22 12.57
N CYS A 230 5.96 -13.90 11.86
CA CYS A 230 4.57 -13.47 11.70
C CYS A 230 3.72 -13.86 12.93
N GLY A 231 3.22 -12.88 13.67
CA GLY A 231 2.28 -13.07 14.78
C GLY A 231 2.83 -13.79 16.01
N THR A 232 4.15 -13.94 16.15
CA THR A 232 4.78 -14.75 17.21
C THR A 232 6.15 -14.23 17.60
N TRP A 233 6.63 -14.70 18.76
CA TRP A 233 7.93 -14.38 19.36
C TRP A 233 8.76 -15.63 19.65
N GLY A 234 8.75 -16.59 18.75
CA GLY A 234 9.41 -17.90 18.92
C GLY A 234 10.90 -17.80 19.24
N ILE A 235 11.59 -16.85 18.58
CA ILE A 235 13.02 -16.61 18.80
C ILE A 235 13.34 -16.24 20.25
N SER A 236 12.46 -15.54 20.96
CA SER A 236 12.69 -15.12 22.36
C SER A 236 12.96 -16.31 23.26
N ARG A 237 12.23 -17.42 23.07
CA ARG A 237 12.42 -18.66 23.84
C ARG A 237 13.74 -19.35 23.51
N LEU A 238 14.24 -19.20 22.27
CA LEU A 238 15.53 -19.72 21.84
C LEU A 238 16.67 -18.89 22.43
N MET A 239 16.56 -17.57 22.43
CA MET A 239 17.53 -16.64 23.03
C MET A 239 17.69 -16.86 24.53
N MET A 240 16.61 -17.08 25.27
CA MET A 240 16.66 -17.38 26.71
C MET A 240 17.41 -18.68 27.05
N LYS A 241 17.50 -19.61 26.09
CA LYS A 241 18.20 -20.90 26.24
C LYS A 241 19.62 -20.87 25.69
N ASN A 242 19.96 -19.89 24.88
CA ASN A 242 21.23 -19.81 24.17
C ASN A 242 21.82 -18.41 24.28
N LYS A 243 22.82 -18.27 25.17
CA LYS A 243 23.47 -16.97 25.41
C LYS A 243 24.16 -16.44 24.14
N GLU A 244 24.80 -17.27 23.34
CA GLU A 244 25.46 -16.85 22.11
C GLU A 244 24.47 -16.26 21.11
N LEU A 245 23.29 -16.88 20.96
CA LEU A 245 22.20 -16.34 20.17
C LEU A 245 21.68 -15.02 20.77
N CYS A 246 21.51 -14.95 22.08
CA CYS A 246 21.07 -13.73 22.74
C CYS A 246 22.06 -12.58 22.53
N ASP A 247 23.37 -12.84 22.60
CA ASP A 247 24.42 -11.86 22.37
C ASP A 247 24.55 -11.45 20.87
N ALA A 248 24.07 -12.29 19.95
CA ALA A 248 24.09 -12.05 18.52
C ALA A 248 22.95 -11.15 18.01
N VAL A 249 21.79 -11.17 18.68
CA VAL A 249 20.60 -10.38 18.31
C VAL A 249 20.59 -9.07 19.07
N ASP A 250 20.42 -7.97 18.38
CA ASP A 250 20.31 -6.63 18.96
C ASP A 250 18.84 -6.21 19.11
N VAL A 251 18.02 -6.49 18.11
CA VAL A 251 16.60 -6.15 18.02
C VAL A 251 15.77 -7.41 17.78
N ILE A 252 14.64 -7.54 18.47
CA ILE A 252 13.67 -8.61 18.23
C ILE A 252 12.51 -8.00 17.45
N GLY A 253 12.38 -8.36 16.18
CA GLY A 253 11.30 -7.94 15.28
C GLY A 253 10.20 -9.00 15.16
N SER A 254 8.96 -8.57 15.17
CA SER A 254 7.81 -9.41 14.86
C SER A 254 6.78 -8.66 14.03
N HIS A 255 6.10 -9.40 13.15
CA HIS A 255 5.10 -8.86 12.22
C HIS A 255 3.69 -9.02 12.76
N TYR A 256 2.81 -8.08 12.44
CA TYR A 256 1.35 -8.16 12.63
C TYR A 256 0.90 -8.53 14.06
N THR A 257 1.68 -8.20 15.09
CA THR A 257 1.30 -8.40 16.49
C THR A 257 1.64 -7.20 17.35
N SER A 258 0.65 -6.71 18.09
CA SER A 258 0.81 -5.59 19.04
C SER A 258 1.12 -6.05 20.47
N PHE A 259 1.26 -7.33 20.72
CA PHE A 259 1.52 -7.89 22.05
C PHE A 259 2.82 -8.67 22.06
N ALA A 260 3.59 -8.54 23.11
CA ALA A 260 4.75 -9.39 23.37
C ALA A 260 4.46 -10.36 24.53
N ASP A 261 4.98 -11.60 24.43
CA ASP A 261 4.87 -12.56 25.53
C ASP A 261 5.85 -12.20 26.68
N ASP A 262 5.63 -12.78 27.88
CA ASP A 262 6.43 -12.49 29.07
C ASP A 262 7.92 -12.79 28.86
N THR A 263 8.25 -13.77 28.02
CA THR A 263 9.64 -14.10 27.69
C THR A 263 10.32 -13.00 26.89
N THR A 264 9.60 -12.44 25.93
CA THR A 264 10.06 -11.33 25.09
C THR A 264 10.21 -10.05 25.91
N LYS A 265 9.21 -9.71 26.72
CA LYS A 265 9.29 -8.56 27.65
C LYS A 265 10.48 -8.69 28.58
N LYS A 266 10.74 -9.86 29.14
CA LYS A 266 11.90 -10.13 29.99
C LYS A 266 13.23 -9.91 29.25
N LEU A 267 13.32 -10.23 27.96
CA LEU A 267 14.51 -9.92 27.15
C LEU A 267 14.74 -8.42 27.01
N ALA A 268 13.67 -7.64 26.89
CA ALA A 268 13.78 -6.17 26.88
C ALA A 268 14.21 -5.62 28.24
N GLU A 269 13.58 -6.09 29.32
CA GLU A 269 13.78 -5.58 30.69
C GLU A 269 15.13 -5.97 31.29
N GLU A 270 15.54 -7.23 31.16
CA GLU A 270 16.72 -7.77 31.83
C GLU A 270 17.96 -7.86 30.91
N TYR A 271 17.77 -8.00 29.60
CA TYR A 271 18.86 -8.19 28.64
C TYR A 271 19.07 -7.00 27.69
N GLY A 272 18.24 -5.94 27.83
CA GLY A 272 18.36 -4.72 27.06
C GLY A 272 18.06 -4.90 25.57
N LYS A 273 17.22 -5.87 25.19
CA LYS A 273 16.81 -6.08 23.81
C LYS A 273 15.77 -5.06 23.42
N GLU A 274 15.92 -4.47 22.23
CA GLU A 274 14.92 -3.60 21.65
C GLU A 274 13.85 -4.44 20.95
N LEU A 275 12.57 -4.02 21.02
CA LEU A 275 11.45 -4.72 20.40
C LEU A 275 10.83 -3.84 19.33
N TRP A 276 10.59 -4.39 18.13
CA TRP A 276 10.00 -3.71 17.00
C TRP A 276 8.75 -4.40 16.47
N PHE A 277 7.78 -3.59 16.05
CA PHE A 277 6.75 -4.01 15.12
C PHE A 277 7.35 -3.88 13.70
N SER A 278 8.15 -4.88 13.31
CA SER A 278 9.06 -4.81 12.17
C SER A 278 8.41 -5.02 10.81
N GLU A 279 7.12 -5.28 10.77
CA GLU A 279 6.24 -5.16 9.61
C GLU A 279 4.79 -5.11 10.08
N GLY A 280 4.07 -4.05 9.70
CA GLY A 280 2.67 -3.83 10.01
C GLY A 280 1.88 -3.31 8.82
N SER A 281 0.58 -3.58 8.81
CA SER A 281 -0.30 -3.05 7.78
C SER A 281 -0.39 -1.54 7.87
N SER A 282 -0.36 -0.86 6.73
CA SER A 282 -0.91 0.49 6.63
C SER A 282 -2.42 0.45 6.79
N PRO A 283 -3.02 1.55 7.20
CA PRO A 283 -4.47 1.67 7.15
C PRO A 283 -4.96 1.41 5.73
N MET A 284 -6.10 0.76 5.65
CA MET A 284 -6.68 0.43 4.39
C MET A 284 -7.84 1.37 4.14
N THR A 285 -7.54 2.64 3.94
CA THR A 285 -8.46 3.74 3.74
C THR A 285 -8.15 4.46 2.45
N TYR A 286 -9.13 5.13 1.89
CA TYR A 286 -8.98 6.00 0.73
C TYR A 286 -9.29 7.42 1.11
N ALA A 287 -8.66 8.38 0.43
CA ALA A 287 -8.79 9.79 0.71
C ALA A 287 -10.23 10.29 0.72
N GLN A 288 -11.11 9.73 -0.07
CA GLN A 288 -12.44 10.29 -0.32
C GLN A 288 -13.59 9.37 0.03
N SER A 289 -13.37 8.20 0.48
CA SER A 289 -14.46 7.44 0.85
C SER A 289 -14.62 7.36 2.27
N ALA A 290 -15.40 7.75 2.42
CA ALA A 290 -16.56 7.21 2.80
C ALA A 290 -16.56 5.71 2.95
N TYR A 291 -16.26 5.14 4.03
CA TYR A 291 -17.06 4.01 4.43
C TYR A 291 -18.47 4.54 4.65
N ARG A 292 -19.18 4.76 3.52
CA ARG A 292 -20.49 5.36 3.49
C ARG A 292 -21.49 4.69 4.43
N PHE A 293 -21.25 3.44 4.78
CA PHE A 293 -22.08 2.59 5.62
C PHE A 293 -21.44 2.28 6.99
N ASP A 294 -20.39 3.00 7.38
CA ASP A 294 -19.75 2.92 8.70
C ASP A 294 -20.25 4.03 9.66
N GLU A 295 -21.52 4.32 9.64
CA GLU A 295 -22.15 5.38 10.47
C GLU A 295 -21.62 6.80 10.15
N GLY A 296 -21.09 7.01 8.94
CA GLY A 296 -20.59 8.31 8.49
C GLY A 296 -19.18 8.67 8.98
N ASN A 297 -18.40 7.73 9.46
CA ASN A 297 -17.07 7.98 10.02
C ASN A 297 -15.94 8.05 8.99
N SER A 298 -16.24 8.05 7.69
CA SER A 298 -15.32 8.38 6.59
C SER A 298 -14.05 7.51 6.55
N GLY A 299 -14.17 6.21 6.82
CA GLY A 299 -13.07 5.26 6.79
C GLY A 299 -12.12 5.32 7.98
N LEU A 300 -12.49 6.01 9.05
CA LEU A 300 -11.73 6.00 10.29
C LEU A 300 -11.95 4.73 11.10
N THR A 301 -13.16 4.18 11.06
CA THR A 301 -13.55 2.99 11.82
C THR A 301 -13.39 1.69 11.02
N GLY A 302 -13.68 0.58 11.68
CA GLY A 302 -13.60 -0.75 11.09
C GLY A 302 -12.19 -1.36 11.15
N LEU A 303 -12.13 -2.62 10.83
CA LEU A 303 -10.90 -3.42 10.84
C LEU A 303 -9.92 -2.85 9.80
N ASN A 304 -8.68 -2.60 10.22
CA ASN A 304 -7.63 -1.89 9.49
C ASN A 304 -8.02 -0.49 8.99
N GLY A 305 -9.07 0.11 9.52
CA GLY A 305 -9.29 1.55 9.42
C GLY A 305 -8.21 2.34 10.16
N ALA A 306 -8.22 3.66 10.02
CA ALA A 306 -7.20 4.50 10.63
C ALA A 306 -7.14 4.36 12.16
N LEU A 307 -8.29 4.30 12.85
CA LEU A 307 -8.34 4.14 14.31
C LEU A 307 -7.92 2.75 14.79
N ASP A 308 -8.19 1.68 14.01
CA ASP A 308 -7.69 0.34 14.32
C ASP A 308 -6.16 0.29 14.27
N ILE A 309 -5.56 0.86 13.22
CA ILE A 309 -4.10 0.92 13.14
C ILE A 309 -3.50 1.79 14.24
N ALA A 310 -4.14 2.92 14.58
CA ALA A 310 -3.73 3.74 15.73
C ALA A 310 -3.78 2.93 17.04
N ASN A 311 -4.83 2.15 17.27
CA ASN A 311 -4.93 1.26 18.43
C ASN A 311 -3.83 0.19 18.45
N ARG A 312 -3.43 -0.35 17.29
CA ARG A 312 -2.30 -1.30 17.20
C ARG A 312 -0.99 -0.62 17.60
N MET A 313 -0.77 0.61 17.16
CA MET A 313 0.42 1.40 17.51
C MET A 313 0.45 1.78 19.00
N ILE A 314 -0.68 2.12 19.59
CA ILE A 314 -0.79 2.36 21.03
C ILE A 314 -0.55 1.06 21.82
N THR A 315 -1.18 -0.04 21.39
CA THR A 315 -1.10 -1.33 22.06
C THR A 315 0.31 -1.94 21.95
N MET A 316 1.02 -1.73 20.81
CA MET A 316 2.40 -2.23 20.68
C MET A 316 3.34 -1.64 21.73
N VAL A 317 3.09 -0.38 22.15
CA VAL A 317 3.85 0.26 23.23
C VAL A 317 3.38 -0.26 24.57
N SER A 318 2.09 -0.12 24.91
CA SER A 318 1.53 -0.47 26.21
C SER A 318 1.54 -1.98 26.50
N GLY A 319 1.29 -2.80 25.49
CA GLY A 319 1.20 -4.26 25.58
C GLY A 319 2.45 -5.01 25.14
N GLY A 320 3.30 -4.42 24.31
CA GLY A 320 4.41 -5.07 23.64
C GLY A 320 5.80 -4.50 23.90
N TYR A 321 5.92 -3.30 24.48
CA TYR A 321 7.18 -2.56 24.67
C TYR A 321 7.93 -2.25 23.35
N MET A 322 7.20 -2.24 22.23
CA MET A 322 7.78 -1.99 20.92
C MET A 322 7.97 -0.49 20.70
N THR A 323 9.07 -0.13 20.07
CA THR A 323 9.53 1.26 19.93
C THR A 323 9.47 1.79 18.49
N LEU A 324 9.36 0.92 17.52
CA LEU A 324 9.26 1.23 16.09
C LEU A 324 8.03 0.53 15.47
N TYR A 325 7.36 1.20 14.53
CA TYR A 325 6.34 0.61 13.65
C TYR A 325 6.75 0.77 12.19
N GLU A 326 6.86 -0.35 11.45
CA GLU A 326 7.19 -0.35 10.02
C GLU A 326 5.98 -0.68 9.16
N TYR A 327 5.63 0.25 8.29
CA TYR A 327 4.52 0.07 7.34
C TYR A 327 4.91 -0.79 6.14
N GLN A 328 4.05 -1.71 5.77
CA GLN A 328 4.15 -2.52 4.54
C GLN A 328 2.81 -2.44 3.75
N PRO A 329 2.80 -1.66 2.65
CA PRO A 329 3.60 -0.47 2.36
C PRO A 329 3.00 0.81 2.96
N ALA A 330 3.72 1.93 2.92
CA ALA A 330 3.17 3.25 3.28
C ALA A 330 2.61 4.00 2.07
N VAL A 331 3.17 3.79 0.89
CA VAL A 331 2.65 4.30 -0.39
C VAL A 331 2.07 3.13 -1.16
N ALA A 332 0.78 3.15 -1.44
CA ALA A 332 0.23 2.23 -2.43
C ALA A 332 0.48 2.82 -3.79
N GLY A 333 1.46 2.31 -4.41
CA GLY A 333 1.77 2.52 -5.79
C GLY A 333 1.52 1.25 -6.54
N TYR A 334 0.49 0.56 -6.18
CA TYR A 334 0.17 -0.64 -6.91
C TYR A 334 -0.63 -0.25 -8.13
N TYR A 335 -0.02 -0.43 -9.24
CA TYR A 335 -0.82 -0.79 -10.35
C TYR A 335 -1.77 -1.90 -9.90
N ASP A 336 -2.97 -1.89 -10.37
CA ASP A 336 -4.02 -2.85 -10.02
C ASP A 336 -3.62 -4.27 -10.48
N GLY A 337 -2.44 -4.71 -10.10
CA GLY A 337 -1.76 -5.88 -10.60
C GLY A 337 -0.97 -6.69 -9.57
N VAL A 338 -0.76 -6.17 -8.36
CA VAL A 338 -0.05 -6.91 -7.32
C VAL A 338 -0.97 -7.31 -6.17
N THR A 339 -0.63 -8.41 -5.53
CA THR A 339 -1.34 -8.91 -4.36
C THR A 339 -1.20 -7.90 -3.23
N TYR A 340 -2.25 -7.73 -2.41
CA TYR A 340 -2.23 -6.83 -1.25
C TYR A 340 -2.05 -5.33 -1.56
N CYS A 341 -2.40 -4.87 -2.77
CA CYS A 341 -2.62 -3.45 -3.00
C CYS A 341 -3.62 -2.86 -1.99
N GLN A 342 -3.65 -1.52 -1.85
CA GLN A 342 -4.67 -0.83 -1.06
C GLN A 342 -4.38 -0.71 0.44
N LYS A 343 -3.16 -0.98 0.89
CA LYS A 343 -2.64 -0.60 2.21
C LYS A 343 -1.85 0.68 2.00
N GLN A 344 -2.28 1.81 2.55
CA GLN A 344 -1.62 3.07 2.20
C GLN A 344 -1.83 4.19 3.21
N LEU A 345 -0.87 5.07 3.27
CA LEU A 345 -0.99 6.41 3.82
C LEU A 345 -1.11 7.43 2.69
N ILE A 346 -0.43 7.15 1.58
CA ILE A 346 -0.46 7.93 0.33
C ILE A 346 -0.82 6.98 -0.81
N ASN A 347 -1.81 7.36 -1.62
CA ASN A 347 -2.13 6.66 -2.86
C ASN A 347 -1.49 7.39 -4.05
N ALA A 348 -0.68 6.68 -4.83
CA ALA A 348 0.06 7.23 -5.97
C ALA A 348 0.16 6.20 -7.10
N ASN A 349 -0.82 6.14 -8.01
CA ASN A 349 -0.98 5.08 -9.02
C ASN A 349 -0.72 5.52 -10.46
N THR A 350 -0.52 6.81 -10.72
CA THR A 350 -0.50 7.34 -12.08
C THR A 350 0.72 8.23 -12.33
N PRO A 351 1.92 7.62 -12.48
CA PRO A 351 3.15 8.38 -12.66
C PRO A 351 3.16 9.27 -13.90
N TRP A 352 2.39 8.94 -14.94
CA TRP A 352 2.28 9.76 -16.17
C TRP A 352 1.65 11.12 -15.97
N ASN A 353 0.79 11.30 -14.94
CA ASN A 353 0.15 12.58 -14.63
C ASN A 353 0.59 13.19 -13.29
N GLY A 354 1.31 12.41 -12.44
CA GLY A 354 1.78 12.87 -11.15
C GLY A 354 0.73 12.96 -10.05
N TYR A 355 -0.48 12.43 -10.26
CA TYR A 355 -1.57 12.46 -9.29
C TYR A 355 -1.29 11.55 -8.08
N TYR A 356 -1.62 12.03 -6.89
CA TYR A 356 -1.59 11.28 -5.63
C TYR A 356 -2.59 11.89 -4.64
N THR A 357 -2.96 11.10 -3.62
CA THR A 357 -3.83 11.54 -2.52
C THR A 357 -3.21 11.22 -1.16
N LEU A 358 -3.60 11.97 -0.13
CA LEU A 358 -3.30 11.68 1.26
C LEU A 358 -4.57 11.12 1.91
N ASP A 359 -4.47 9.91 2.45
CA ASP A 359 -5.63 9.21 3.01
C ASP A 359 -5.83 9.51 4.50
N SER A 360 -6.96 9.12 5.08
CA SER A 360 -7.27 9.33 6.50
C SER A 360 -6.18 8.76 7.43
N GLY A 361 -5.58 7.65 7.03
CA GLY A 361 -4.44 7.05 7.73
C GLY A 361 -3.19 7.93 7.79
N TYR A 362 -2.97 8.76 6.78
CA TYR A 362 -1.87 9.75 6.80
C TYR A 362 -2.07 10.77 7.93
N PHE A 363 -3.27 11.32 8.03
CA PHE A 363 -3.61 12.32 9.05
C PHE A 363 -3.64 11.73 10.46
N MET A 364 -4.12 10.49 10.60
CA MET A 364 -4.00 9.73 11.86
C MET A 364 -2.54 9.62 12.28
N ASN A 365 -1.65 9.30 11.33
CA ASN A 365 -0.25 9.08 11.62
C ASN A 365 0.51 10.35 12.04
N LEU A 366 0.04 11.53 11.62
CA LEU A 366 0.59 12.82 12.08
C LEU A 366 0.52 12.97 13.62
N HIS A 367 -0.48 12.38 14.29
CA HIS A 367 -0.57 12.40 15.76
C HIS A 367 0.64 11.74 16.43
N PHE A 368 1.18 10.66 15.84
CA PHE A 368 2.39 10.01 16.35
C PHE A 368 3.65 10.76 15.95
N SER A 369 3.73 11.21 14.71
CA SER A 369 4.96 11.74 14.14
C SER A 369 5.22 13.21 14.45
N GLN A 370 4.18 14.02 14.67
CA GLN A 370 4.33 15.44 14.96
C GLN A 370 4.41 15.75 16.46
N PHE A 371 4.01 14.81 17.32
CA PHE A 371 3.96 15.00 18.76
C PHE A 371 4.90 14.11 19.57
N MET A 372 5.66 13.25 18.91
CA MET A 372 6.73 12.46 19.53
C MET A 372 7.93 12.42 18.58
N ASP A 373 9.08 12.88 19.02
CA ASP A 373 10.31 12.77 18.27
C ASP A 373 11.10 11.51 18.67
N LYS A 374 11.93 11.00 17.76
CA LYS A 374 12.87 9.90 18.03
C LYS A 374 13.69 10.20 19.27
N GLY A 375 13.72 9.27 20.21
CA GLY A 375 14.43 9.41 21.48
C GLY A 375 13.57 9.91 22.64
N TRP A 376 12.28 10.19 22.44
CA TRP A 376 11.37 10.46 23.57
C TRP A 376 11.18 9.21 24.42
N SER A 377 10.95 9.43 25.72
CA SER A 377 10.77 8.38 26.72
C SER A 377 9.29 8.11 26.97
N PHE A 378 8.89 6.85 26.91
CA PHE A 378 7.53 6.48 27.31
C PHE A 378 7.41 6.52 28.85
N ILE A 379 6.25 6.99 29.33
CA ILE A 379 5.82 6.89 30.72
C ILE A 379 4.82 5.73 30.77
N PHE A 380 5.34 4.49 30.93
CA PHE A 380 4.50 3.27 30.80
C PHE A 380 3.33 3.23 31.77
N ASP A 381 3.43 3.86 32.96
CA ASP A 381 2.32 4.00 33.91
C ASP A 381 1.19 4.91 33.39
N ALA A 382 1.46 5.71 32.37
CA ALA A 382 0.50 6.54 31.64
C ALA A 382 0.26 6.03 30.20
N CYS A 383 0.49 4.74 29.93
CA CYS A 383 0.19 4.05 28.68
C CYS A 383 -0.77 2.90 28.99
N TYR A 384 -1.84 2.79 28.24
CA TYR A 384 -2.85 1.75 28.47
C TYR A 384 -3.60 1.40 27.19
N SER A 385 -3.97 0.16 27.05
CA SER A 385 -4.94 -0.32 26.07
C SER A 385 -5.68 -1.51 26.67
N ASP A 386 -7.00 -1.54 26.61
CA ASP A 386 -7.81 -2.70 26.97
C ASP A 386 -8.05 -3.66 25.79
N ALA A 387 -7.33 -3.44 24.70
CA ALA A 387 -7.33 -4.32 23.55
C ALA A 387 -6.94 -5.75 23.91
N LYS A 388 -7.54 -6.70 23.22
CA LYS A 388 -7.28 -8.13 23.40
C LYS A 388 -6.61 -8.68 22.15
N ALA A 389 -5.56 -9.46 22.36
CA ALA A 389 -4.93 -10.18 21.27
C ALA A 389 -5.96 -11.08 20.59
N GLY A 390 -6.08 -11.01 19.28
CA GLY A 390 -6.78 -11.98 18.47
C GLY A 390 -6.05 -13.30 18.41
N GLY A 391 -6.79 -14.36 18.05
CA GLY A 391 -6.23 -15.72 18.05
C GLY A 391 -5.15 -15.97 17.00
N ASP A 392 -5.04 -15.11 15.99
CA ASP A 392 -4.08 -15.21 14.86
C ASP A 392 -3.07 -14.05 14.79
N GLY A 393 -3.09 -13.15 15.77
CA GLY A 393 -2.20 -11.99 15.79
C GLY A 393 -2.61 -10.85 14.83
N HIS A 394 -3.54 -11.10 13.93
CA HIS A 394 -4.03 -10.12 12.96
C HIS A 394 -5.40 -9.53 13.30
N ALA A 395 -6.02 -10.01 14.34
CA ALA A 395 -7.36 -9.57 14.68
C ALA A 395 -7.40 -8.08 15.02
N LEU A 396 -8.57 -7.52 14.83
CA LEU A 396 -8.92 -6.17 15.24
C LEU A 396 -8.47 -5.91 16.67
N VAL A 397 -7.77 -4.83 16.87
CA VAL A 397 -7.42 -4.31 18.19
C VAL A 397 -8.57 -3.42 18.64
N ASP A 398 -9.70 -4.05 18.96
CA ASP A 398 -10.84 -3.36 19.53
C ASP A 398 -10.53 -2.95 20.97
N ALA A 399 -10.42 -1.64 21.21
CA ALA A 399 -10.10 -1.07 22.49
C ALA A 399 -11.02 0.10 22.82
N LYS A 400 -11.75 0.02 23.94
CA LYS A 400 -12.54 1.14 24.44
C LYS A 400 -11.65 2.25 25.00
N TYR A 401 -10.60 1.90 25.71
CA TYR A 401 -9.62 2.82 26.29
C TYR A 401 -8.25 2.52 25.74
N SER A 402 -7.71 3.45 25.00
CA SER A 402 -6.43 3.27 24.33
C SER A 402 -5.66 4.60 24.30
N TYR A 403 -4.52 4.66 25.01
CA TYR A 403 -3.67 5.85 25.06
C TYR A 403 -2.20 5.52 25.36
N ILE A 404 -1.30 6.37 24.85
CA ILE A 404 0.14 6.36 25.19
C ILE A 404 0.60 7.76 25.56
N THR A 405 1.50 7.83 26.52
CA THR A 405 2.17 9.07 26.92
C THR A 405 3.68 8.94 26.79
N ALA A 406 4.28 9.94 26.17
CA ALA A 406 5.73 10.08 26.09
C ALA A 406 6.15 11.50 26.45
N CYS A 407 7.40 11.67 26.89
CA CYS A 407 7.97 12.96 27.22
C CYS A 407 9.38 13.15 26.66
N SER A 408 9.74 14.41 26.42
CA SER A 408 11.09 14.81 26.02
C SER A 408 11.98 15.04 27.25
N ASN A 409 13.29 15.11 27.01
CA ASN A 409 14.25 15.50 28.05
C ASN A 409 14.05 16.96 28.54
N ASP A 410 13.41 17.81 27.72
CA ASP A 410 13.12 19.21 28.03
C ASP A 410 11.82 19.40 28.81
N GLY A 411 11.11 18.28 29.12
CA GLY A 411 9.89 18.24 29.89
C GLY A 411 8.61 18.50 29.09
N ASP A 412 8.67 18.53 27.75
CA ASP A 412 7.46 18.41 26.91
C ASP A 412 6.87 17.03 27.09
N TYR A 413 5.56 16.94 26.99
CA TYR A 413 4.85 15.67 26.95
C TYR A 413 3.73 15.66 25.92
N SER A 414 3.39 14.49 25.47
CA SER A 414 2.25 14.24 24.58
C SER A 414 1.54 12.97 25.01
N THR A 415 0.21 13.02 25.03
CA THR A 415 -0.62 11.82 25.16
C THR A 415 -1.51 11.69 23.95
N ILE A 416 -1.41 10.55 23.28
CA ILE A 416 -2.18 10.19 22.09
C ILE A 416 -3.28 9.23 22.53
N ILE A 417 -4.53 9.50 22.13
CA ILE A 417 -5.71 8.78 22.59
C ILE A 417 -6.63 8.48 21.41
N THR A 418 -7.17 7.28 21.36
CA THR A 418 -8.23 6.90 20.40
C THR A 418 -9.54 6.61 21.11
N ASN A 419 -10.65 6.90 20.44
CA ASN A 419 -11.99 6.47 20.82
C ASN A 419 -12.68 5.81 19.64
N THR A 420 -12.81 4.49 19.68
CA THR A 420 -13.49 3.69 18.65
C THR A 420 -14.95 3.37 19.00
N THR A 421 -15.48 4.03 20.05
CA THR A 421 -16.86 3.82 20.50
C THR A 421 -17.82 4.91 20.00
N SER A 422 -19.11 4.64 20.08
CA SER A 422 -20.19 5.58 19.77
C SER A 422 -20.45 6.63 20.85
N GLU A 423 -19.74 6.57 21.99
CA GLU A 423 -19.94 7.45 23.12
C GLU A 423 -18.73 8.33 23.38
N PRO A 424 -18.91 9.59 23.83
CA PRO A 424 -17.79 10.43 24.23
C PRO A 424 -17.15 9.93 25.52
N ILE A 425 -15.81 10.09 25.63
CA ILE A 425 -15.05 9.69 26.82
C ILE A 425 -14.29 10.92 27.36
N THR A 426 -14.37 11.16 28.68
CA THR A 426 -13.64 12.25 29.34
C THR A 426 -12.36 11.72 29.99
N TYR A 427 -11.24 12.34 29.72
CA TYR A 427 -9.94 12.03 30.30
C TYR A 427 -9.52 13.17 31.24
N ASN A 428 -9.28 12.83 32.53
CA ASN A 428 -8.75 13.72 33.53
C ASN A 428 -7.26 13.45 33.67
N PHE A 429 -6.45 14.49 33.56
CA PHE A 429 -5.01 14.41 33.66
C PHE A 429 -4.52 14.99 34.99
N GLU A 430 -3.51 14.34 35.59
CA GLU A 430 -2.71 14.85 36.67
C GLU A 430 -1.22 14.72 36.31
N ILE A 431 -0.58 15.84 35.95
CA ILE A 431 0.80 15.90 35.51
C ILE A 431 1.71 16.26 36.68
N THR A 432 2.73 15.45 36.93
CA THR A 432 3.70 15.68 38.03
C THR A 432 5.13 15.43 37.54
N ASN A 433 6.10 16.03 38.21
CA ASN A 433 7.53 15.80 37.92
C ASN A 433 7.98 16.06 36.49
N LEU A 434 7.25 16.90 35.75
CA LEU A 434 7.65 17.46 34.47
C LEU A 434 7.79 18.97 34.59
N THR A 435 8.82 19.55 33.97
CA THR A 435 9.10 21.00 34.04
C THR A 435 8.01 21.84 33.37
N LYS A 436 7.23 21.24 32.46
CA LYS A 436 6.14 21.91 31.72
C LYS A 436 4.74 21.46 32.15
N ALA A 437 4.59 20.94 33.39
CA ALA A 437 3.31 20.45 33.91
C ALA A 437 2.17 21.48 33.91
N ASP A 438 2.52 22.75 34.09
CA ASP A 438 1.57 23.88 34.13
C ASP A 438 1.56 24.72 32.83
N ASN A 439 2.28 24.30 31.81
CA ASN A 439 2.25 24.95 30.49
C ASN A 439 0.91 24.72 29.76
N GLU A 440 0.57 25.60 28.83
CA GLU A 440 -0.58 25.38 27.93
C GLU A 440 -0.48 24.04 27.23
N VAL A 441 -1.61 23.34 27.15
CA VAL A 441 -1.77 22.08 26.49
C VAL A 441 -2.64 22.28 25.25
N TYR A 442 -2.13 21.90 24.11
CA TYR A 442 -2.80 22.02 22.82
C TYR A 442 -3.49 20.69 22.48
N VAL A 443 -4.78 20.77 22.12
CA VAL A 443 -5.59 19.60 21.79
C VAL A 443 -5.80 19.54 20.28
N TRP A 444 -5.39 18.44 19.69
CA TRP A 444 -5.50 18.16 18.26
C TRP A 444 -6.44 16.98 18.03
N GLU A 445 -7.27 17.04 17.00
CA GLU A 445 -8.29 16.03 16.68
C GLU A 445 -8.17 15.56 15.23
N THR A 446 -8.39 14.27 15.01
CA THR A 446 -8.76 13.68 13.72
C THR A 446 -10.06 12.91 13.89
N ARG A 447 -11.07 13.24 13.10
CA ARG A 447 -12.38 12.58 13.06
C ARG A 447 -13.04 12.74 11.70
N GLY A 448 -14.13 12.01 11.47
CA GLY A 448 -14.98 12.19 10.30
C GLY A 448 -15.62 13.58 10.22
N PRO A 449 -16.16 13.97 9.05
CA PRO A 449 -16.80 15.26 8.81
C PRO A 449 -18.11 15.39 9.58
N ASP A 450 -18.51 16.64 9.91
CA ASP A 450 -19.87 16.95 10.29
C ASP A 450 -20.77 16.99 9.04
N GLU A 451 -22.09 16.96 9.23
CA GLU A 451 -23.04 16.99 8.14
C GLU A 451 -22.81 18.18 7.20
N GLY A 452 -22.62 17.90 5.93
CA GLY A 452 -22.39 18.90 4.88
C GLY A 452 -20.96 19.42 4.77
N GLN A 453 -20.01 18.89 5.54
CA GLN A 453 -18.59 19.19 5.40
C GLN A 453 -17.89 18.27 4.38
N GLU A 454 -16.73 18.72 3.89
CA GLU A 454 -15.82 17.87 3.13
C GLU A 454 -15.30 16.72 4.02
N TYR A 455 -15.01 15.57 3.41
CA TYR A 455 -14.60 14.34 4.10
C TYR A 455 -13.41 14.54 5.07
N ASN A 456 -12.49 15.44 4.75
CA ASN A 456 -11.26 15.70 5.51
C ASN A 456 -11.29 16.97 6.36
N ALA A 457 -12.45 17.60 6.50
CA ALA A 457 -12.57 18.90 7.19
C ALA A 457 -12.03 18.90 8.63
N ASN A 458 -12.08 17.74 9.30
CA ASN A 458 -11.67 17.56 10.69
C ASN A 458 -10.40 16.68 10.83
N TYR A 459 -9.60 16.53 9.76
CA TYR A 459 -8.38 15.75 9.84
C TYR A 459 -7.23 16.60 10.36
N PHE A 460 -6.62 16.17 11.47
CA PHE A 460 -5.47 16.79 12.12
C PHE A 460 -5.64 18.29 12.39
N LYS A 461 -6.69 18.64 13.13
CA LYS A 461 -7.05 20.03 13.47
C LYS A 461 -6.77 20.36 14.94
N LYS A 462 -6.21 21.54 15.18
CA LYS A 462 -6.11 22.10 16.53
C LYS A 462 -7.49 22.59 16.98
N ILE A 463 -8.10 21.89 17.95
CA ILE A 463 -9.49 22.19 18.36
C ILE A 463 -9.59 23.05 19.60
N SER A 464 -8.59 23.04 20.48
CA SER A 464 -8.58 23.86 21.69
C SER A 464 -7.19 24.02 22.28
N THR A 465 -7.09 24.93 23.25
CA THR A 465 -5.96 25.07 24.15
C THR A 465 -6.50 25.03 25.58
N VAL A 466 -5.85 24.28 26.45
CA VAL A 466 -6.21 24.13 27.87
C VAL A 466 -5.06 24.61 28.74
N THR A 467 -5.36 25.39 29.76
CA THR A 467 -4.37 25.81 30.79
C THR A 467 -4.54 24.91 32.02
N PRO A 468 -3.54 24.09 32.38
CA PRO A 468 -3.59 23.26 33.56
C PRO A 468 -3.65 24.12 34.83
N GLU A 469 -4.35 23.63 35.85
CA GLU A 469 -4.33 24.20 37.22
C GLU A 469 -3.62 23.23 38.15
N ASN A 470 -2.40 23.56 38.59
CA ASN A 470 -1.55 22.67 39.37
C ASN A 470 -1.33 21.29 38.70
N GLY A 471 -1.01 21.29 37.41
CA GLY A 471 -0.81 20.10 36.63
C GLY A 471 -2.09 19.34 36.29
N LYS A 472 -3.30 19.90 36.52
CA LYS A 472 -4.56 19.18 36.31
C LYS A 472 -5.40 19.83 35.22
N TYR A 473 -5.97 19.01 34.37
CA TYR A 473 -6.92 19.40 33.32
C TYR A 473 -7.77 18.22 32.85
N SER A 474 -8.80 18.50 32.08
CA SER A 474 -9.67 17.48 31.50
C SER A 474 -9.93 17.76 30.03
N VAL A 475 -10.05 16.69 29.23
CA VAL A 475 -10.39 16.75 27.81
C VAL A 475 -11.43 15.66 27.51
N THR A 476 -12.44 15.99 26.71
CA THR A 476 -13.43 15.02 26.25
C THR A 476 -13.16 14.70 24.79
N ILE A 477 -12.97 13.42 24.49
CA ILE A 477 -12.80 12.90 23.12
C ILE A 477 -14.16 12.48 22.58
N LYS A 478 -14.46 12.88 21.35
CA LYS A 478 -15.70 12.53 20.64
C LYS A 478 -15.73 11.06 20.24
N PRO A 479 -16.92 10.52 19.90
CA PRO A 479 -17.03 9.22 19.26
C PRO A 479 -16.16 9.12 17.99
N TYR A 480 -15.64 7.94 17.73
CA TYR A 480 -14.92 7.60 16.50
C TYR A 480 -13.86 8.64 16.10
N SER A 481 -13.01 9.00 17.05
CA SER A 481 -12.00 10.04 16.86
C SER A 481 -10.68 9.68 17.53
N MET A 482 -9.66 10.45 17.16
CA MET A 482 -8.34 10.42 17.77
C MET A 482 -7.98 11.82 18.21
N ILE A 483 -7.41 11.96 19.40
CA ILE A 483 -6.85 13.23 19.88
C ILE A 483 -5.40 13.06 20.31
N THR A 484 -4.66 14.16 20.23
CA THR A 484 -3.40 14.35 20.95
C THR A 484 -3.54 15.56 21.88
N VAL A 485 -3.14 15.38 23.13
CA VAL A 485 -2.92 16.48 24.07
C VAL A 485 -1.41 16.64 24.25
N SER A 486 -0.88 17.84 24.05
CA SER A 486 0.57 18.07 24.06
C SER A 486 0.93 19.49 24.48
N THR A 487 2.08 19.65 25.14
CA THR A 487 2.71 20.96 25.38
C THR A 487 3.40 21.54 24.14
N LEU A 488 3.55 20.73 23.07
CA LEU A 488 4.10 21.19 21.79
C LEU A 488 3.09 22.06 21.02
N ASN A 489 3.43 23.30 20.78
CA ASN A 489 2.62 24.21 19.95
C ASN A 489 3.12 24.16 18.51
N ILE A 490 2.53 23.29 17.71
CA ILE A 490 2.81 23.21 16.27
C ILE A 490 1.78 23.99 15.45
N SER A 491 2.16 24.38 14.24
CA SER A 491 1.21 24.94 13.26
C SER A 491 0.47 23.81 12.53
N GLU A 492 -0.76 24.05 12.11
CA GLU A 492 -1.44 23.13 11.19
C GLU A 492 -0.61 23.00 9.91
N PRO A 493 -0.27 21.78 9.48
CA PRO A 493 0.46 21.59 8.24
C PRO A 493 -0.45 21.88 7.05
N GLU A 494 0.11 22.50 6.03
CA GLU A 494 -0.55 22.71 4.74
C GLU A 494 -0.02 21.67 3.74
N PHE A 495 -0.93 21.00 3.03
CA PHE A 495 -0.61 20.01 2.03
C PHE A 495 -1.11 20.47 0.65
N ASP A 496 -0.19 20.56 -0.29
CA ASP A 496 -0.47 20.84 -1.68
C ASP A 496 -0.66 19.52 -2.44
N VAL A 497 -1.91 19.06 -2.50
CA VAL A 497 -2.31 17.78 -3.09
C VAL A 497 -2.98 18.04 -4.44
N PRO A 498 -2.68 17.27 -5.50
CA PRO A 498 -3.34 17.41 -6.80
C PRO A 498 -4.86 17.28 -6.70
N GLN A 499 -5.57 17.99 -7.56
CA GLN A 499 -7.02 17.86 -7.66
C GLN A 499 -7.40 16.61 -8.47
N GLU A 500 -8.60 16.04 -8.25
CA GLU A 500 -9.06 14.88 -9.02
C GLU A 500 -9.06 15.13 -10.54
N SER A 501 -9.30 16.38 -10.96
CA SER A 501 -9.20 16.79 -12.35
C SER A 501 -7.80 16.63 -12.96
N ASP A 502 -6.76 16.48 -12.13
CA ASP A 502 -5.37 16.25 -12.57
C ASP A 502 -5.08 14.77 -12.82
N ASN A 503 -5.98 13.88 -12.41
CA ASN A 503 -5.90 12.43 -12.64
C ASN A 503 -6.19 12.06 -14.09
N LYS A 504 -5.33 12.48 -15.02
CA LYS A 504 -5.50 12.28 -16.47
C LYS A 504 -5.23 10.83 -16.87
N LEU A 505 -5.91 10.42 -17.93
CA LEU A 505 -5.71 9.10 -18.57
C LEU A 505 -4.29 8.96 -19.15
N LEU A 506 -3.78 7.74 -19.18
CA LEU A 506 -2.71 7.37 -20.09
C LEU A 506 -3.32 7.17 -21.50
N SER A 507 -3.04 8.12 -22.39
CA SER A 507 -3.68 8.19 -23.72
C SER A 507 -3.31 7.02 -24.62
N LEU A 508 -4.26 6.58 -25.44
CA LEU A 508 -4.03 5.66 -26.54
C LEU A 508 -3.82 6.45 -27.86
N PRO A 509 -2.95 5.97 -28.79
CA PRO A 509 -2.12 4.78 -28.67
C PRO A 509 -0.97 4.95 -27.68
N TYR A 510 -0.63 3.88 -26.98
CA TYR A 510 0.60 3.75 -26.19
C TYR A 510 1.55 2.82 -26.94
N THR A 511 2.83 3.17 -27.02
CA THR A 511 3.86 2.35 -27.70
C THR A 511 5.13 2.34 -26.86
N ASP A 512 5.83 1.19 -26.87
CA ASP A 512 7.17 1.05 -26.31
C ASP A 512 7.98 0.10 -27.22
N ASP A 513 9.05 0.62 -27.80
CA ASP A 513 10.02 -0.10 -28.60
C ASP A 513 11.31 -0.42 -27.83
N PHE A 514 11.29 -0.17 -26.52
CA PHE A 514 12.39 -0.39 -25.58
C PHE A 514 13.72 0.29 -25.94
N GLY A 515 13.69 1.23 -26.88
CA GLY A 515 14.84 2.00 -27.36
C GLY A 515 15.38 3.04 -26.37
N TYR A 516 15.34 2.77 -25.05
CA TYR A 516 15.83 3.65 -24.01
C TYR A 516 17.36 3.88 -24.08
N SER A 517 17.81 5.06 -23.67
CA SER A 517 19.25 5.34 -23.56
C SER A 517 19.92 4.49 -22.48
N ASP A 518 21.22 4.20 -22.65
CA ASP A 518 21.99 3.45 -21.65
C ASP A 518 22.04 4.17 -20.30
N GLU A 519 22.11 5.51 -20.30
CA GLU A 519 22.10 6.31 -19.08
C GLU A 519 20.78 6.15 -18.31
N PHE A 520 19.63 6.18 -19.01
CA PHE A 520 18.31 5.94 -18.43
C PHE A 520 18.22 4.54 -17.81
N LEU A 521 18.62 3.51 -18.57
CA LEU A 521 18.54 2.12 -18.11
C LEU A 521 19.49 1.85 -16.92
N ALA A 522 20.70 2.38 -16.93
CA ALA A 522 21.68 2.18 -15.86
C ALA A 522 21.21 2.75 -14.52
N SER A 523 20.35 3.78 -14.53
CA SER A 523 19.81 4.40 -13.32
C SER A 523 18.67 3.61 -12.67
N ARG A 524 18.13 2.59 -13.35
CA ARG A 524 16.90 1.89 -12.92
C ARG A 524 16.92 0.38 -13.18
N GLY A 525 18.09 -0.22 -13.29
CA GLY A 525 18.24 -1.67 -13.43
C GLY A 525 17.66 -2.24 -14.71
N ASN A 526 17.72 -1.49 -15.81
CA ASN A 526 17.20 -1.87 -17.12
C ASN A 526 15.65 -2.06 -17.19
N ALA A 527 14.92 -1.61 -16.20
CA ALA A 527 13.46 -1.71 -16.23
C ALA A 527 12.85 -0.63 -17.14
N PRO A 528 11.86 -0.96 -17.99
CA PRO A 528 11.12 0.02 -18.78
C PRO A 528 10.19 0.87 -17.88
N LEU A 529 9.57 1.89 -18.47
CA LEU A 529 8.59 2.74 -17.77
C LEU A 529 7.27 2.00 -17.54
N TYR A 530 6.61 2.35 -16.45
CA TYR A 530 5.23 1.98 -16.11
C TYR A 530 4.98 0.47 -15.93
N THR A 531 6.04 -0.33 -15.83
CA THR A 531 5.93 -1.78 -15.66
C THR A 531 6.06 -2.20 -14.20
N THR A 532 5.36 -3.28 -13.85
CA THR A 532 5.50 -3.96 -12.56
C THR A 532 5.57 -5.46 -12.80
N ASP A 533 6.67 -6.08 -12.34
CA ASP A 533 6.90 -7.52 -12.50
C ASP A 533 6.25 -8.33 -11.37
N GLU A 534 5.71 -9.48 -11.75
CA GLU A 534 5.12 -10.48 -10.87
C GLU A 534 5.72 -11.86 -11.20
N GLY A 535 6.85 -12.19 -10.61
CA GLY A 535 7.66 -13.35 -10.94
C GLY A 535 8.58 -13.08 -12.14
N GLY A 536 9.82 -13.57 -12.04
CA GLY A 536 10.86 -13.29 -13.02
C GLY A 536 11.35 -11.85 -12.98
N ALA A 537 12.04 -11.43 -14.02
CA ALA A 537 12.50 -10.06 -14.22
C ALA A 537 12.48 -9.73 -15.71
N LEU A 538 11.64 -8.79 -16.11
CA LEU A 538 11.56 -8.31 -17.49
C LEU A 538 12.37 -7.01 -17.59
N GLU A 539 13.53 -7.12 -18.25
CA GLU A 539 14.52 -6.05 -18.35
C GLU A 539 14.87 -5.77 -19.82
N VAL A 540 15.16 -4.52 -20.13
CA VAL A 540 15.67 -4.15 -21.44
C VAL A 540 17.10 -4.70 -21.60
N ALA A 541 17.33 -5.41 -22.68
CA ALA A 541 18.60 -6.07 -22.98
C ALA A 541 18.91 -6.02 -24.48
N ASP A 542 20.19 -6.14 -24.83
CA ASP A 542 20.60 -6.26 -26.22
C ASP A 542 20.29 -7.67 -26.78
N LYS A 543 19.63 -7.70 -27.92
CA LYS A 543 19.39 -8.91 -28.73
C LYS A 543 19.75 -8.61 -30.16
N ASP A 544 20.81 -9.28 -30.65
CA ASP A 544 21.29 -9.14 -32.03
C ASP A 544 21.60 -7.70 -32.48
N GLY A 545 21.93 -6.80 -31.52
CA GLY A 545 22.29 -5.41 -31.75
C GLY A 545 21.11 -4.42 -31.60
N GLU A 546 19.92 -4.89 -31.24
CA GLU A 546 18.75 -4.09 -30.93
C GLU A 546 18.39 -4.23 -29.44
N LYS A 547 17.79 -3.22 -28.85
CA LYS A 547 17.26 -3.28 -27.48
C LYS A 547 15.85 -3.87 -27.49
N VAL A 548 15.64 -4.86 -26.65
CA VAL A 548 14.35 -5.55 -26.49
C VAL A 548 14.04 -5.76 -25.02
N LEU A 549 12.80 -5.98 -24.66
CA LEU A 549 12.43 -6.45 -23.33
C LEU A 549 12.66 -7.97 -23.26
N MET A 550 13.48 -8.41 -22.31
CA MET A 550 13.83 -9.83 -22.13
C MET A 550 13.52 -10.30 -20.72
N GLN A 551 12.86 -11.46 -20.60
CA GLN A 551 12.75 -12.14 -19.32
C GLN A 551 14.10 -12.76 -18.95
N LYS A 552 14.70 -12.32 -17.83
CA LYS A 552 16.11 -12.62 -17.47
C LYS A 552 16.29 -13.88 -16.63
N ILE A 553 15.22 -14.36 -15.98
CA ILE A 553 15.31 -15.45 -15.01
C ILE A 553 14.95 -16.76 -15.67
N THR A 554 15.94 -17.61 -15.83
CA THR A 554 15.73 -18.97 -16.33
C THR A 554 15.45 -19.94 -15.18
N SER A 555 14.87 -21.11 -15.49
CA SER A 555 14.64 -22.17 -14.51
C SER A 555 15.90 -22.62 -13.76
N ALA A 556 17.09 -22.40 -14.34
CA ALA A 556 18.37 -22.76 -13.74
C ALA A 556 18.80 -21.82 -12.60
N ILE A 557 18.36 -20.56 -12.62
CA ILE A 557 18.73 -19.54 -11.63
C ILE A 557 17.54 -19.06 -10.79
N LYS A 558 16.34 -19.54 -11.09
CA LYS A 558 15.14 -19.20 -10.33
C LYS A 558 15.31 -19.56 -8.86
N ALA A 559 15.14 -18.57 -7.98
CA ALA A 559 15.18 -18.75 -6.54
C ALA A 559 13.99 -19.59 -6.02
N GLU A 560 14.08 -20.04 -4.77
CA GLU A 560 12.96 -20.69 -4.07
C GLU A 560 11.85 -19.64 -3.80
N GLU A 561 10.62 -19.98 -4.15
CA GLU A 561 9.47 -19.11 -3.95
C GLU A 561 9.19 -18.90 -2.45
N TRP A 562 8.85 -17.65 -2.09
CA TRP A 562 8.35 -17.35 -0.74
C TRP A 562 6.88 -17.74 -0.58
N GLY A 563 6.09 -17.54 -1.60
CA GLY A 563 4.67 -17.90 -1.72
C GLY A 563 4.39 -18.58 -3.06
N GLY A 564 3.15 -18.59 -3.50
CA GLY A 564 2.83 -19.01 -4.87
C GLY A 564 3.31 -17.96 -5.86
N THR A 565 4.22 -18.31 -6.75
CA THR A 565 4.74 -17.40 -7.77
C THR A 565 4.08 -17.69 -9.10
N PRO A 566 3.43 -16.71 -9.74
CA PRO A 566 2.96 -16.89 -11.11
C PRO A 566 4.16 -17.06 -12.08
N ASP A 567 3.89 -17.51 -13.28
CA ASP A 567 4.85 -17.40 -14.38
C ASP A 567 5.25 -15.93 -14.56
N PRO A 568 6.47 -15.65 -15.06
CA PRO A 568 6.95 -14.29 -15.26
C PRO A 568 5.92 -13.43 -16.00
N THR A 569 5.54 -12.34 -15.37
CA THR A 569 4.51 -11.44 -15.91
C THR A 569 4.92 -10.01 -15.59
N THR A 570 4.78 -9.11 -16.54
CA THR A 570 4.78 -7.67 -16.27
C THR A 570 3.48 -7.07 -16.74
N ASN A 571 2.92 -6.13 -15.99
CA ASN A 571 1.71 -5.42 -16.35
C ASN A 571 1.96 -3.91 -16.40
N PHE A 572 1.22 -3.20 -17.24
CA PHE A 572 1.42 -1.78 -17.50
C PHE A 572 0.15 -1.11 -18.03
N GLY A 573 0.12 0.21 -18.00
CA GLY A 573 -0.94 1.02 -18.56
C GLY A 573 -1.99 1.49 -17.57
N ASP A 574 -3.09 2.02 -18.06
CA ASP A 574 -4.19 2.61 -17.29
C ASP A 574 -5.31 1.56 -17.08
N ASP A 575 -5.75 1.40 -15.86
CA ASP A 575 -6.82 0.45 -15.51
C ASP A 575 -8.22 0.88 -16.02
N ARG A 576 -8.32 2.10 -16.58
CA ARG A 576 -9.52 2.63 -17.23
C ARG A 576 -9.61 2.31 -18.71
N TRP A 577 -8.60 1.66 -19.33
CA TRP A 577 -8.66 1.19 -20.71
C TRP A 577 -9.73 0.11 -20.89
N TYR A 578 -10.59 0.26 -21.90
CA TYR A 578 -11.74 -0.64 -22.10
C TYR A 578 -11.77 -1.32 -23.48
N ASN A 579 -12.00 -0.56 -24.57
CA ASN A 579 -11.98 -1.09 -25.92
C ASN A 579 -10.63 -0.82 -26.57
N TYR A 580 -9.74 -1.80 -26.49
CA TYR A 580 -8.38 -1.68 -27.00
C TYR A 580 -7.80 -3.01 -27.44
N SER A 581 -6.73 -2.94 -28.21
CA SER A 581 -5.90 -4.08 -28.56
C SER A 581 -4.50 -3.91 -28.00
N VAL A 582 -3.86 -5.03 -27.67
CA VAL A 582 -2.44 -5.13 -27.36
C VAL A 582 -1.76 -5.93 -28.43
N SER A 583 -0.64 -5.48 -28.94
CA SER A 583 0.24 -6.25 -29.82
C SER A 583 1.69 -6.12 -29.38
N ALA A 584 2.48 -7.13 -29.67
CA ALA A 584 3.92 -7.15 -29.46
C ALA A 584 4.56 -8.10 -30.47
N ASP A 585 5.80 -7.80 -30.85
CA ASP A 585 6.66 -8.80 -31.50
C ASP A 585 7.25 -9.67 -30.39
N ILE A 586 7.20 -10.98 -30.53
CA ILE A 586 7.68 -11.95 -29.55
C ILE A 586 8.72 -12.87 -30.16
N LEU A 587 9.70 -13.29 -29.37
CA LEU A 587 10.67 -14.31 -29.69
C LEU A 587 10.78 -15.30 -28.54
N THR A 588 10.46 -16.57 -28.80
CA THR A 588 10.60 -17.63 -27.78
C THR A 588 12.05 -18.11 -27.68
N ASP A 589 12.44 -18.74 -26.59
CA ASP A 589 13.81 -19.18 -26.33
C ASP A 589 13.89 -20.64 -25.86
N GLY A 590 14.04 -21.54 -26.81
CA GLY A 590 14.32 -22.96 -26.55
C GLY A 590 13.10 -23.80 -26.17
N GLU A 591 13.34 -25.07 -25.90
CA GLU A 591 12.31 -26.06 -25.61
C GLU A 591 11.49 -25.74 -24.36
N GLY A 592 10.18 -25.85 -24.49
CA GLY A 592 9.22 -25.57 -23.42
C GLY A 592 8.98 -24.09 -23.15
N SER A 593 9.52 -23.20 -23.98
CA SER A 593 9.31 -21.75 -23.83
C SER A 593 7.98 -21.30 -24.41
N TYR A 594 7.45 -20.21 -23.85
CA TYR A 594 6.33 -19.47 -24.39
C TYR A 594 6.46 -17.97 -24.08
N ALA A 595 5.89 -17.17 -24.95
CA ALA A 595 5.64 -15.75 -24.72
C ALA A 595 4.17 -15.44 -24.98
N GLY A 596 3.65 -14.39 -24.39
CA GLY A 596 2.24 -14.04 -24.51
C GLY A 596 1.91 -12.62 -24.12
N ILE A 597 0.70 -12.21 -24.46
CA ILE A 597 0.17 -10.88 -24.17
C ILE A 597 -1.24 -10.97 -23.57
N GLY A 598 -1.66 -9.92 -22.87
CA GLY A 598 -2.99 -9.86 -22.29
C GLY A 598 -3.57 -8.46 -22.24
N LEU A 599 -4.89 -8.41 -22.10
CA LEU A 599 -5.65 -7.18 -21.96
C LEU A 599 -6.72 -7.30 -20.87
N ARG A 600 -7.22 -6.14 -20.42
CA ARG A 600 -8.16 -6.04 -19.28
C ARG A 600 -7.65 -6.77 -18.05
N TYR A 601 -6.33 -6.73 -17.87
CA TYR A 601 -5.67 -7.28 -16.70
C TYR A 601 -6.08 -6.48 -15.47
N SER A 602 -6.55 -7.18 -14.46
CA SER A 602 -6.89 -6.63 -13.17
C SER A 602 -6.52 -7.65 -12.11
N LEU A 603 -5.97 -7.23 -11.00
CA LEU A 603 -5.68 -8.14 -9.92
C LEU A 603 -6.94 -8.51 -9.17
N ALA A 604 -7.57 -9.56 -9.58
CA ALA A 604 -8.72 -10.11 -8.86
C ALA A 604 -8.33 -11.29 -7.95
N ASP A 605 -7.19 -11.93 -8.14
CA ASP A 605 -6.85 -13.13 -7.38
C ASP A 605 -5.44 -13.63 -7.72
N SER A 606 -4.41 -13.14 -7.03
CA SER A 606 -3.02 -13.63 -7.18
C SER A 606 -2.75 -14.25 -8.55
N GLY A 607 -2.85 -13.48 -9.61
CA GLY A 607 -2.61 -13.86 -10.97
C GLY A 607 -3.66 -13.40 -11.98
N LYS A 608 -3.46 -13.77 -13.19
CA LYS A 608 -4.03 -13.32 -14.46
C LYS A 608 -5.55 -13.24 -14.46
N SER A 609 -6.13 -12.05 -14.35
CA SER A 609 -7.53 -11.78 -14.74
C SER A 609 -7.56 -11.17 -16.15
N GLY A 610 -8.75 -11.05 -16.72
CA GLY A 610 -8.90 -10.56 -18.09
C GLY A 610 -8.66 -11.67 -19.12
N TYR A 611 -8.17 -11.29 -20.29
CA TYR A 611 -7.92 -12.22 -21.40
C TYR A 611 -6.44 -12.20 -21.77
N SER A 612 -5.86 -13.37 -22.00
CA SER A 612 -4.47 -13.49 -22.44
C SER A 612 -4.30 -14.59 -23.46
N VAL A 613 -3.34 -14.43 -24.35
CA VAL A 613 -2.94 -15.44 -25.30
C VAL A 613 -1.44 -15.70 -25.13
N THR A 614 -1.07 -16.98 -25.11
CA THR A 614 0.33 -17.44 -25.13
C THR A 614 0.61 -18.21 -26.42
N LEU A 615 1.83 -18.07 -26.93
CA LEU A 615 2.34 -18.78 -28.08
C LEU A 615 3.61 -19.53 -27.67
N ASN A 616 3.59 -20.85 -27.80
CA ASN A 616 4.69 -21.74 -27.46
C ASN A 616 5.69 -21.88 -28.64
N GLU A 617 6.91 -22.31 -28.34
CA GLU A 617 7.98 -22.53 -29.31
C GLU A 617 7.62 -23.53 -30.43
N ASN A 618 6.67 -24.40 -30.17
CA ASN A 618 6.20 -25.37 -31.18
C ASN A 618 5.02 -24.86 -32.03
N GLY A 619 4.63 -23.59 -31.90
CA GLY A 619 3.51 -22.99 -32.60
C GLY A 619 2.14 -23.22 -32.00
N THR A 620 2.06 -23.94 -30.87
CA THR A 620 0.79 -24.10 -30.14
C THR A 620 0.44 -22.81 -29.43
N TRP A 621 -0.77 -22.31 -29.64
CA TRP A 621 -1.29 -21.14 -28.92
C TRP A 621 -2.44 -21.51 -27.97
N ILE A 622 -2.60 -20.75 -26.91
CA ILE A 622 -3.68 -20.93 -25.92
C ILE A 622 -4.27 -19.58 -25.58
N LEU A 623 -5.58 -19.42 -25.73
CA LEU A 623 -6.37 -18.29 -25.26
C LEU A 623 -6.93 -18.60 -23.87
N PHE A 624 -6.68 -17.71 -22.92
CA PHE A 624 -7.19 -17.79 -21.56
C PHE A 624 -8.18 -16.66 -21.28
N GLY A 625 -9.17 -16.94 -20.42
CA GLY A 625 -9.98 -15.96 -19.74
C GLY A 625 -10.03 -16.32 -18.26
N ASP A 626 -9.57 -15.42 -17.39
CA ASP A 626 -9.47 -15.65 -15.95
C ASP A 626 -8.80 -16.99 -15.61
N LYS A 627 -7.58 -17.21 -16.12
CA LYS A 627 -6.79 -18.46 -15.95
C LYS A 627 -7.42 -19.71 -16.56
N ARG A 628 -8.62 -19.65 -17.06
CA ARG A 628 -9.29 -20.79 -17.73
C ARG A 628 -8.98 -20.80 -19.20
N LYS A 629 -8.53 -21.94 -19.69
CA LYS A 629 -8.37 -22.14 -21.13
C LYS A 629 -9.74 -22.02 -21.82
N ILE A 630 -9.83 -21.08 -22.76
CA ILE A 630 -11.01 -20.85 -23.61
C ILE A 630 -10.87 -21.62 -24.90
N ASP A 631 -9.73 -21.45 -25.58
CA ASP A 631 -9.47 -22.03 -26.91
C ASP A 631 -7.98 -22.33 -27.06
N THR A 632 -7.62 -23.14 -28.05
CA THR A 632 -6.25 -23.53 -28.38
C THR A 632 -6.17 -24.03 -29.83
N GLY A 633 -5.04 -23.85 -30.45
CA GLY A 633 -4.73 -24.36 -31.78
C GLY A 633 -3.24 -24.40 -32.02
N GLU A 634 -2.90 -24.66 -33.30
CA GLU A 634 -1.52 -24.77 -33.74
C GLU A 634 -1.31 -23.97 -35.02
N ILE A 635 -0.16 -23.32 -35.17
CA ILE A 635 0.25 -22.58 -36.34
C ILE A 635 1.15 -23.51 -37.17
N ASN A 636 0.64 -23.92 -38.33
CA ASN A 636 1.37 -24.80 -39.23
C ASN A 636 2.64 -24.10 -39.77
N GLY A 637 3.79 -24.74 -39.61
CA GLY A 637 5.06 -24.23 -40.12
C GLY A 637 5.63 -23.07 -39.29
N PHE A 638 5.22 -22.95 -38.03
CA PHE A 638 5.78 -21.99 -37.10
C PHE A 638 7.29 -22.18 -36.96
N ASP A 639 8.03 -21.06 -36.97
CA ASP A 639 9.50 -21.04 -36.86
C ASP A 639 9.91 -20.23 -35.62
N ALA A 640 10.06 -20.89 -34.49
CA ALA A 640 10.41 -20.27 -33.19
C ALA A 640 11.72 -19.45 -33.19
N SER A 641 12.57 -19.58 -34.22
CA SER A 641 13.81 -18.80 -34.33
C SER A 641 13.57 -17.39 -34.91
N LYS A 642 12.34 -17.07 -35.25
CA LYS A 642 11.96 -15.78 -35.82
C LYS A 642 11.07 -15.00 -34.86
N TRP A 643 11.07 -13.70 -35.03
CA TRP A 643 10.10 -12.82 -34.42
C TRP A 643 8.73 -13.04 -35.04
N HIS A 644 7.69 -13.11 -34.22
CA HIS A 644 6.29 -13.22 -34.60
C HIS A 644 5.49 -12.11 -33.92
N ASN A 645 4.62 -11.44 -34.68
CA ASN A 645 3.70 -10.49 -34.11
C ASN A 645 2.48 -11.21 -33.54
N ILE A 646 2.22 -10.99 -32.25
CA ILE A 646 1.01 -11.49 -31.61
C ILE A 646 0.13 -10.30 -31.23
N LYS A 647 -1.19 -10.40 -31.45
CA LYS A 647 -2.17 -9.36 -31.14
C LYS A 647 -3.42 -9.95 -30.51
N ILE A 648 -3.87 -9.37 -29.40
CA ILE A 648 -5.18 -9.63 -28.82
C ILE A 648 -5.99 -8.33 -28.81
N SER A 649 -7.26 -8.41 -29.20
CA SER A 649 -8.13 -7.25 -29.39
C SER A 649 -9.45 -7.45 -28.66
N ALA A 650 -9.93 -6.45 -27.96
CA ALA A 650 -11.25 -6.42 -27.36
C ALA A 650 -12.09 -5.29 -27.95
N LEU A 651 -13.27 -5.62 -28.43
CA LEU A 651 -14.31 -4.68 -28.77
C LEU A 651 -15.58 -5.07 -28.01
N TYR A 652 -15.91 -4.35 -26.95
CA TYR A 652 -16.92 -4.74 -25.96
C TYR A 652 -16.64 -6.15 -25.44
N ASN A 653 -17.48 -7.13 -25.72
CA ASN A 653 -17.31 -8.53 -25.31
C ASN A 653 -16.77 -9.46 -26.41
N ASP A 654 -16.44 -8.91 -27.58
CA ASP A 654 -15.82 -9.66 -28.66
C ASP A 654 -14.28 -9.61 -28.54
N ILE A 655 -13.66 -10.77 -28.34
CA ILE A 655 -12.20 -10.94 -28.21
C ILE A 655 -11.69 -11.62 -29.48
N THR A 656 -10.69 -11.05 -30.13
CA THR A 656 -10.10 -11.58 -31.34
C THR A 656 -8.57 -11.66 -31.19
N VAL A 657 -7.98 -12.73 -31.66
CA VAL A 657 -6.54 -12.99 -31.59
C VAL A 657 -5.96 -13.18 -33.00
N TYR A 658 -4.78 -12.57 -33.20
CA TYR A 658 -4.01 -12.65 -34.41
C TYR A 658 -2.58 -13.09 -34.14
N VAL A 659 -1.97 -13.81 -35.07
CA VAL A 659 -0.53 -14.05 -35.17
C VAL A 659 -0.10 -13.74 -36.60
N ASP A 660 0.94 -12.90 -36.75
CA ASP A 660 1.44 -12.45 -38.07
C ASP A 660 0.30 -11.97 -38.99
N ASP A 661 -0.53 -11.06 -38.45
CA ASP A 661 -1.73 -10.50 -39.09
C ASP A 661 -2.84 -11.52 -39.44
N SER A 662 -2.62 -12.78 -39.17
CA SER A 662 -3.61 -13.83 -39.45
C SER A 662 -4.51 -14.06 -38.24
N LYS A 663 -5.83 -13.88 -38.37
CA LYS A 663 -6.77 -14.20 -37.28
C LYS A 663 -6.74 -15.72 -37.02
N ILE A 664 -6.39 -16.08 -35.78
CA ILE A 664 -6.30 -17.48 -35.36
C ILE A 664 -7.52 -17.93 -34.56
N THR A 665 -8.15 -17.03 -33.80
CA THR A 665 -9.40 -17.35 -33.10
C THR A 665 -10.20 -16.09 -32.80
N GLU A 666 -11.48 -16.27 -32.48
CA GLU A 666 -12.35 -15.25 -31.91
C GLU A 666 -13.23 -15.88 -30.83
N PHE A 667 -13.52 -15.09 -29.78
CA PHE A 667 -14.34 -15.52 -28.66
C PHE A 667 -15.29 -14.40 -28.27
N LYS A 668 -16.54 -14.73 -28.06
CA LYS A 668 -17.51 -13.80 -27.51
C LYS A 668 -17.77 -14.11 -26.03
N ALA A 669 -17.36 -13.20 -25.16
CA ALA A 669 -17.57 -13.37 -23.72
C ALA A 669 -19.07 -13.30 -23.40
N GLU A 670 -19.57 -14.27 -22.65
CA GLU A 670 -20.89 -14.17 -22.04
C GLU A 670 -20.89 -13.06 -20.98
N ASN A 671 -22.02 -12.35 -20.84
CA ASN A 671 -22.19 -11.28 -19.86
C ASN A 671 -21.07 -10.22 -19.90
N ALA A 672 -20.56 -9.88 -21.08
CA ALA A 672 -19.52 -8.90 -21.32
C ALA A 672 -18.13 -9.21 -20.71
N GLY A 673 -17.95 -10.33 -20.04
CA GLY A 673 -16.67 -10.74 -19.45
C GLY A 673 -16.12 -9.73 -18.44
N TYR A 674 -14.80 -9.48 -18.52
CA TYR A 674 -14.17 -8.45 -17.70
C TYR A 674 -14.39 -7.05 -18.32
N GLY A 675 -14.54 -6.07 -17.46
CA GLY A 675 -14.63 -4.68 -17.88
C GLY A 675 -13.27 -4.08 -18.27
N SER A 676 -12.96 -2.89 -17.82
CA SER A 676 -11.67 -2.22 -18.06
C SER A 676 -10.51 -2.92 -17.33
N GLY A 677 -9.30 -2.63 -17.77
CA GLY A 677 -8.08 -3.10 -17.15
C GLY A 677 -6.84 -2.81 -17.97
N ARG A 678 -5.69 -3.21 -17.45
CA ARG A 678 -4.34 -2.93 -17.97
C ARG A 678 -3.91 -3.95 -19.05
N ALA A 679 -2.81 -3.66 -19.70
CA ALA A 679 -2.10 -4.61 -20.56
C ALA A 679 -1.10 -5.43 -19.74
N ALA A 680 -0.75 -6.63 -20.25
CA ALA A 680 0.26 -7.47 -19.62
C ALA A 680 1.06 -8.26 -20.67
N LEU A 681 2.32 -8.59 -20.34
CA LEU A 681 3.19 -9.50 -21.07
C LEU A 681 3.48 -10.71 -20.18
N TYR A 682 3.51 -11.89 -20.77
CA TYR A 682 3.69 -13.17 -20.08
C TYR A 682 4.81 -13.97 -20.68
N SER A 683 5.61 -14.61 -19.84
CA SER A 683 6.71 -15.47 -20.29
C SER A 683 6.82 -16.73 -19.44
N SER A 684 7.45 -17.76 -19.98
CA SER A 684 8.04 -18.86 -19.22
C SER A 684 9.35 -18.42 -18.53
N TYR A 685 9.91 -19.27 -17.66
CA TYR A 685 11.24 -19.07 -17.09
C TYR A 685 12.34 -19.43 -18.11
N ASN A 686 12.35 -18.70 -19.24
CA ASN A 686 13.30 -18.74 -20.34
C ASN A 686 13.63 -17.30 -20.76
N ASN A 687 14.63 -17.08 -21.61
CA ASN A 687 15.00 -15.75 -22.09
C ASN A 687 14.14 -15.27 -23.26
N CYS A 688 12.82 -15.44 -23.17
CA CYS A 688 11.89 -14.93 -24.19
C CYS A 688 11.97 -13.40 -24.28
N CYS A 689 11.82 -12.88 -25.49
CA CYS A 689 11.91 -11.46 -25.78
C CYS A 689 10.60 -10.89 -26.30
N PHE A 690 10.42 -9.58 -26.07
CA PHE A 690 9.32 -8.76 -26.56
C PHE A 690 9.90 -7.49 -27.18
N ASP A 691 9.24 -7.00 -28.23
CA ASP A 691 9.58 -5.75 -28.90
C ASP A 691 8.32 -5.10 -29.46
N ASN A 692 8.40 -3.83 -29.83
CA ASN A 692 7.35 -3.10 -30.54
C ASN A 692 5.97 -3.23 -29.88
N VAL A 693 5.92 -3.11 -28.54
CA VAL A 693 4.67 -3.16 -27.79
C VAL A 693 3.78 -1.99 -28.19
N LYS A 694 2.54 -2.30 -28.56
CA LYS A 694 1.57 -1.30 -28.97
C LYS A 694 0.19 -1.58 -28.38
N VAL A 695 -0.41 -0.53 -27.81
CA VAL A 695 -1.79 -0.55 -27.31
C VAL A 695 -2.59 0.49 -28.09
N GLU A 696 -3.66 0.07 -28.74
CA GLU A 696 -4.48 0.91 -29.60
C GLU A 696 -5.96 0.81 -29.25
N ALA A 697 -6.67 1.94 -29.32
CA ALA A 697 -8.13 1.92 -29.20
C ALA A 697 -8.77 1.12 -30.37
N THR A 698 -9.67 0.20 -30.03
CA THR A 698 -10.50 -0.54 -31.02
C THR A 698 -11.83 0.14 -31.29
N ASP A 699 -12.21 1.07 -30.43
CA ASP A 699 -13.37 1.93 -30.57
C ASP A 699 -12.99 3.37 -30.23
N THR A 700 -13.29 4.30 -31.11
CA THR A 700 -12.99 5.73 -30.89
C THR A 700 -13.99 6.42 -29.97
N VAL A 701 -15.15 5.83 -29.75
CA VAL A 701 -16.20 6.39 -28.89
C VAL A 701 -15.98 5.96 -27.42
N HIS A 702 -15.73 4.69 -27.18
CA HIS A 702 -15.60 4.13 -25.82
C HIS A 702 -14.23 3.46 -25.58
N PRO A 703 -13.10 4.14 -25.79
CA PRO A 703 -11.79 3.52 -25.51
C PRO A 703 -11.54 3.40 -24.00
N TYR A 704 -12.23 4.18 -23.17
CA TYR A 704 -12.07 4.26 -21.72
C TYR A 704 -13.41 4.17 -20.99
N VAL A 705 -13.34 3.93 -19.68
CA VAL A 705 -14.47 4.02 -18.74
C VAL A 705 -14.11 4.91 -17.53
N ASN A 706 -15.14 5.46 -16.87
CA ASN A 706 -15.03 5.93 -15.49
C ASN A 706 -15.46 4.80 -14.55
N LYS A 707 -14.68 4.56 -13.50
CA LYS A 707 -14.94 3.48 -12.52
C LYS A 707 -15.48 4.06 -11.22
N TYR A 708 -16.51 3.43 -10.68
CA TYR A 708 -17.15 3.79 -9.42
C TYR A 708 -17.31 2.57 -8.55
N ASP A 709 -16.97 2.72 -7.29
CA ASP A 709 -17.17 1.71 -6.26
C ASP A 709 -18.65 1.62 -5.87
N ASN A 710 -19.10 0.45 -5.44
CA ASN A 710 -20.49 0.27 -4.98
C ASN A 710 -20.83 1.14 -3.76
N PHE A 711 -19.84 1.74 -3.09
CA PHE A 711 -20.05 2.68 -2.00
C PHE A 711 -20.07 4.15 -2.47
N ASP A 712 -19.78 4.44 -3.71
CA ASP A 712 -19.80 5.80 -4.25
C ASP A 712 -21.21 6.39 -4.31
N ASN A 713 -21.32 7.73 -4.25
CA ASN A 713 -22.59 8.45 -4.16
C ASN A 713 -23.49 8.32 -5.40
N ILE A 714 -22.97 7.75 -6.50
CA ILE A 714 -23.83 7.44 -7.66
C ILE A 714 -24.84 6.32 -7.37
N PHE A 715 -24.58 5.50 -6.33
CA PHE A 715 -25.45 4.41 -5.92
C PHE A 715 -26.40 4.84 -4.80
N THR A 716 -27.69 4.63 -4.97
CA THR A 716 -28.72 4.82 -3.95
C THR A 716 -29.43 3.50 -3.71
N TYR A 717 -29.28 2.98 -2.48
CA TYR A 717 -29.85 1.70 -2.05
C TYR A 717 -31.16 1.91 -1.31
N SER A 718 -32.11 0.94 -1.43
CA SER A 718 -33.26 0.92 -0.58
C SER A 718 -32.86 0.71 0.89
N GLU A 719 -33.68 1.21 1.84
CA GLU A 719 -33.42 1.08 3.29
C GLU A 719 -33.30 -0.36 3.77
N ASN A 720 -33.95 -1.29 3.09
CA ASN A 720 -34.00 -2.69 3.47
C ASN A 720 -33.53 -3.60 2.34
N GLY A 721 -33.04 -4.77 2.71
CA GLY A 721 -32.70 -5.85 1.79
C GLY A 721 -31.26 -5.83 1.30
N TRP A 722 -30.42 -4.87 1.73
CA TRP A 722 -29.00 -4.79 1.43
C TRP A 722 -28.15 -5.06 2.65
N GLU A 723 -27.06 -5.80 2.44
CA GLU A 723 -25.94 -5.97 3.36
C GLU A 723 -24.69 -5.42 2.69
N HIS A 724 -24.02 -4.48 3.36
CA HIS A 724 -22.83 -3.80 2.84
C HIS A 724 -21.61 -4.28 3.58
N SER A 725 -20.59 -4.75 2.85
CA SER A 725 -19.32 -5.22 3.39
C SER A 725 -18.19 -4.29 2.99
N THR A 726 -17.50 -3.74 3.99
CA THR A 726 -16.28 -2.94 3.82
C THR A 726 -15.00 -3.80 3.85
N MET A 727 -15.16 -5.09 4.09
CA MET A 727 -14.08 -6.01 4.44
C MET A 727 -14.10 -7.27 3.59
N ASP A 728 -14.70 -7.16 2.40
CA ASP A 728 -14.84 -8.29 1.51
C ASP A 728 -13.49 -8.70 0.90
N SER A 729 -13.52 -9.68 0.07
CA SER A 729 -12.32 -10.21 -0.59
C SER A 729 -11.54 -9.11 -1.32
N PHE A 730 -10.20 -9.13 -1.22
CA PHE A 730 -9.31 -8.31 -2.04
C PHE A 730 -9.49 -8.53 -3.56
N LYS A 731 -10.32 -9.49 -3.95
CA LYS A 731 -10.75 -9.74 -5.33
C LYS A 731 -11.79 -8.76 -5.83
N ASN A 732 -12.51 -8.07 -4.95
CA ASN A 732 -13.48 -7.05 -5.30
C ASN A 732 -12.81 -5.69 -5.52
N PHE A 733 -13.44 -4.85 -6.32
CA PHE A 733 -12.94 -3.49 -6.53
C PHE A 733 -12.99 -2.76 -5.19
N ARG A 734 -11.87 -2.17 -4.81
CA ARG A 734 -11.71 -1.52 -3.50
C ARG A 734 -12.17 -2.37 -2.30
N ARG A 735 -12.34 -3.71 -2.49
CA ARG A 735 -12.67 -4.74 -1.49
C ARG A 735 -14.02 -4.55 -0.79
N THR A 736 -14.86 -3.73 -1.34
CA THR A 736 -16.24 -3.55 -0.89
C THR A 736 -17.17 -4.44 -1.69
N LEU A 737 -18.34 -4.74 -1.14
CA LEU A 737 -19.37 -5.50 -1.80
C LEU A 737 -20.73 -5.19 -1.16
N SER A 738 -21.76 -5.06 -1.98
CA SER A 738 -23.14 -4.93 -1.50
C SER A 738 -23.97 -6.13 -1.96
N HIS A 739 -24.59 -6.82 -1.03
CA HIS A 739 -25.49 -7.96 -1.28
C HIS A 739 -26.94 -7.56 -1.13
N GLY A 740 -27.71 -7.63 -2.20
CA GLY A 740 -29.16 -7.43 -2.20
C GLY A 740 -29.92 -8.75 -2.21
N THR A 741 -30.99 -8.84 -1.41
CA THR A 741 -31.90 -9.96 -1.37
C THR A 741 -33.25 -9.59 -2.00
N GLU A 742 -34.16 -10.55 -2.19
CA GLU A 742 -35.50 -10.32 -2.73
C GLU A 742 -36.20 -9.12 -2.06
N GLY A 743 -36.68 -8.20 -2.86
CA GLY A 743 -37.29 -6.93 -2.43
C GLY A 743 -36.33 -5.73 -2.36
N ALA A 744 -35.03 -5.98 -2.39
CA ALA A 744 -34.04 -4.90 -2.43
C ALA A 744 -34.06 -4.15 -3.77
N SER A 745 -33.82 -2.85 -3.74
CA SER A 745 -33.67 -2.03 -4.96
C SER A 745 -32.49 -1.09 -4.88
N LEU A 746 -31.93 -0.80 -6.07
CA LEU A 746 -30.78 0.06 -6.27
C LEU A 746 -31.08 1.06 -7.38
N THR A 747 -30.70 2.30 -7.19
CA THR A 747 -30.65 3.32 -8.25
C THR A 747 -29.20 3.75 -8.46
N VAL A 748 -28.78 3.87 -9.72
CA VAL A 748 -27.46 4.38 -10.10
C VAL A 748 -27.65 5.58 -11.03
N ASP A 749 -27.27 6.77 -10.56
CA ASP A 749 -27.30 8.00 -11.36
C ASP A 749 -25.92 8.22 -11.98
N PHE A 750 -25.84 8.29 -13.30
CA PHE A 750 -24.58 8.42 -14.03
C PHE A 750 -24.69 9.35 -15.22
N GLU A 751 -23.56 9.86 -15.69
CA GLU A 751 -23.46 10.65 -16.90
C GLU A 751 -22.56 9.96 -17.92
N GLY A 752 -23.13 9.55 -19.05
CA GLY A 752 -22.42 8.76 -20.05
C GLY A 752 -23.31 8.26 -21.17
N THR A 753 -22.82 7.25 -21.88
CA THR A 753 -23.51 6.57 -23.00
C THR A 753 -23.88 5.12 -22.68
N GLY A 754 -23.56 4.68 -21.46
CA GLY A 754 -23.84 3.34 -20.99
C GLY A 754 -23.19 3.04 -19.66
N ILE A 755 -23.49 1.86 -19.11
CA ILE A 755 -23.01 1.42 -17.81
C ILE A 755 -22.83 -0.11 -17.78
N ILE A 756 -21.77 -0.53 -17.10
CA ILE A 756 -21.45 -1.92 -16.79
C ILE A 756 -21.50 -2.08 -15.28
N LEU A 757 -22.33 -3.02 -14.78
CA LEU A 757 -22.31 -3.42 -13.38
C LEU A 757 -21.50 -4.72 -13.23
N THR A 758 -20.56 -4.72 -12.28
CA THR A 758 -19.71 -5.88 -11.95
C THR A 758 -20.07 -6.44 -10.57
N GLY A 759 -19.82 -7.73 -10.38
CA GLY A 759 -19.99 -8.41 -9.10
C GLY A 759 -20.00 -9.93 -9.24
N MET A 760 -19.59 -10.61 -8.17
CA MET A 760 -19.60 -12.07 -8.10
C MET A 760 -21.01 -12.57 -7.85
N GLN A 761 -21.69 -13.13 -8.87
CA GLN A 761 -23.02 -13.70 -8.77
C GLN A 761 -22.97 -15.19 -8.44
N SER A 762 -23.86 -15.66 -7.56
CA SER A 762 -23.99 -17.10 -7.26
C SER A 762 -24.68 -17.90 -8.37
N GLY A 763 -25.44 -17.23 -9.22
CA GLY A 763 -26.31 -17.85 -10.20
C GLY A 763 -27.73 -18.18 -9.65
N GLU A 764 -28.12 -17.65 -8.50
CA GLU A 764 -29.41 -17.92 -7.83
C GLU A 764 -30.29 -16.68 -7.76
N GLY A 765 -29.90 -15.58 -8.38
CA GLY A 765 -30.61 -14.32 -8.33
C GLY A 765 -31.47 -14.06 -9.55
N THR A 766 -32.55 -13.31 -9.37
CA THR A 766 -33.39 -12.77 -10.45
C THR A 766 -33.59 -11.28 -10.24
N ILE A 767 -33.44 -10.49 -11.31
CA ILE A 767 -33.53 -9.04 -11.24
C ILE A 767 -34.38 -8.43 -12.34
N ASN A 768 -34.95 -7.25 -12.07
CA ASN A 768 -35.47 -6.35 -13.09
C ASN A 768 -34.55 -5.15 -13.23
N VAL A 769 -34.29 -4.70 -14.46
CA VAL A 769 -33.45 -3.52 -14.73
C VAL A 769 -34.16 -2.59 -15.71
N SER A 770 -34.19 -1.30 -15.37
CA SER A 770 -34.63 -0.23 -16.26
C SER A 770 -33.63 0.90 -16.32
N VAL A 771 -33.65 1.66 -17.43
CA VAL A 771 -32.91 2.92 -17.57
C VAL A 771 -33.88 3.99 -18.04
N ASP A 772 -33.90 5.13 -17.37
CA ASP A 772 -34.80 6.27 -17.65
C ASP A 772 -36.26 5.80 -17.75
N ASP A 773 -36.65 4.98 -16.79
CA ASP A 773 -38.00 4.33 -16.68
C ASP A 773 -38.36 3.39 -17.85
N LYS A 774 -37.45 3.10 -18.76
CA LYS A 774 -37.61 2.09 -19.81
C LYS A 774 -37.11 0.74 -19.33
N SER A 775 -37.96 -0.32 -19.39
CA SER A 775 -37.54 -1.69 -19.06
C SER A 775 -36.45 -2.19 -20.02
N ILE A 776 -35.33 -2.66 -19.47
CA ILE A 776 -34.21 -3.26 -20.22
C ILE A 776 -34.19 -4.78 -20.00
N LYS A 777 -34.45 -5.22 -18.76
CA LYS A 777 -34.50 -6.64 -18.38
C LYS A 777 -35.68 -6.84 -17.42
N GLU A 778 -36.46 -7.87 -17.63
CA GLU A 778 -37.52 -8.31 -16.73
C GLU A 778 -37.34 -9.78 -16.39
N GLY A 779 -37.39 -10.13 -15.10
CA GLY A 779 -37.18 -11.49 -14.65
C GLY A 779 -35.84 -12.10 -15.10
N TYR A 780 -34.81 -11.27 -15.20
CA TYR A 780 -33.51 -11.71 -15.70
C TYR A 780 -32.79 -12.57 -14.67
N GLU A 781 -32.57 -13.83 -15.00
CA GLU A 781 -31.84 -14.78 -14.18
C GLU A 781 -30.35 -14.48 -14.26
N LEU A 782 -29.72 -14.27 -13.09
CA LEU A 782 -28.30 -14.02 -13.01
C LEU A 782 -27.51 -15.30 -13.24
N SER A 783 -26.63 -15.29 -14.23
CA SER A 783 -25.62 -16.35 -14.39
C SER A 783 -24.53 -16.22 -13.35
N LYS A 784 -23.88 -17.33 -13.00
CA LYS A 784 -22.71 -17.30 -12.11
C LYS A 784 -21.57 -16.52 -12.75
N THR A 785 -21.00 -15.57 -11.98
CA THR A 785 -19.84 -14.78 -12.39
C THR A 785 -18.69 -14.89 -11.37
N ALA A 786 -17.46 -14.58 -11.79
CA ALA A 786 -16.34 -14.36 -10.88
C ALA A 786 -16.33 -12.93 -10.35
N ASN A 787 -15.44 -12.64 -9.40
CA ASN A 787 -15.22 -11.28 -8.93
C ASN A 787 -14.88 -10.35 -10.10
N ARG A 788 -15.33 -9.10 -10.03
CA ARG A 788 -15.12 -8.06 -11.05
C ARG A 788 -15.66 -8.39 -12.46
N GLN A 789 -16.34 -9.51 -12.65
CA GLN A 789 -17.03 -9.78 -13.91
C GLN A 789 -18.32 -9.00 -14.07
N ALA A 790 -18.56 -8.53 -15.27
CA ALA A 790 -19.79 -7.86 -15.62
C ALA A 790 -20.98 -8.84 -15.64
N PHE A 791 -22.10 -8.45 -15.04
CA PHE A 791 -23.37 -9.19 -15.10
C PHE A 791 -24.48 -8.39 -15.77
N ILE A 792 -24.34 -7.06 -15.86
CA ILE A 792 -25.19 -6.16 -16.63
C ILE A 792 -24.28 -5.29 -17.50
N VAL A 793 -24.64 -5.18 -18.78
CA VAL A 793 -24.05 -4.22 -19.73
C VAL A 793 -25.16 -3.52 -20.47
N ILE A 794 -25.14 -2.21 -20.39
CA ILE A 794 -26.05 -1.30 -21.11
C ILE A 794 -25.17 -0.33 -21.88
N ASN A 795 -25.38 -0.25 -23.19
CA ASN A 795 -24.67 0.65 -24.08
C ASN A 795 -25.64 1.28 -25.10
N GLY A 796 -25.16 2.23 -25.87
CA GLY A 796 -25.93 2.86 -26.93
C GLY A 796 -26.97 3.89 -26.45
N LEU A 797 -26.80 4.42 -25.24
CA LEU A 797 -27.50 5.61 -24.76
C LEU A 797 -26.89 6.86 -25.44
N GLU A 798 -27.64 7.96 -25.49
CA GLU A 798 -27.07 9.25 -25.87
C GLU A 798 -26.15 9.77 -24.75
N GLN A 799 -25.10 10.52 -25.07
CA GLN A 799 -24.25 11.13 -24.04
C GLN A 799 -25.07 12.09 -23.18
N GLY A 800 -25.21 11.81 -21.92
CA GLY A 800 -26.04 12.57 -21.00
C GLY A 800 -26.21 11.91 -19.63
N LYS A 801 -27.10 12.52 -18.82
CA LYS A 801 -27.44 11.99 -17.49
C LYS A 801 -28.51 10.93 -17.63
N HIS A 802 -28.31 9.81 -16.97
CA HIS A 802 -29.17 8.65 -16.97
C HIS A 802 -29.36 8.11 -15.55
N THR A 803 -30.49 7.44 -15.33
CA THR A 803 -30.81 6.74 -14.08
C THR A 803 -31.08 5.28 -14.37
N LEU A 804 -30.18 4.39 -13.90
CA LEU A 804 -30.43 2.95 -13.89
C LEU A 804 -31.17 2.59 -12.59
N LYS A 805 -32.21 1.77 -12.69
CA LYS A 805 -32.88 1.15 -11.54
C LYS A 805 -32.78 -0.37 -11.65
N LEU A 806 -32.34 -1.01 -10.57
CA LEU A 806 -32.26 -2.46 -10.42
C LEU A 806 -33.14 -2.88 -9.22
N ALA A 807 -34.00 -3.87 -9.42
CA ALA A 807 -34.78 -4.49 -8.35
C ALA A 807 -34.46 -5.99 -8.29
N VAL A 808 -34.15 -6.49 -7.10
CA VAL A 808 -33.96 -7.94 -6.85
C VAL A 808 -35.33 -8.57 -6.66
N THR A 809 -35.75 -9.43 -7.60
CA THR A 809 -37.09 -10.06 -7.60
C THR A 809 -37.08 -11.50 -7.10
N GLY A 810 -35.87 -12.07 -6.86
CA GLY A 810 -35.68 -13.39 -6.28
C GLY A 810 -34.21 -13.66 -5.99
N GLY A 811 -33.97 -14.46 -4.97
CA GLY A 811 -32.60 -14.87 -4.58
C GLY A 811 -31.69 -13.73 -4.13
N LYS A 812 -30.48 -13.69 -4.67
CA LYS A 812 -29.44 -12.69 -4.28
C LYS A 812 -28.80 -12.04 -5.51
N CYS A 813 -28.46 -10.76 -5.36
CA CYS A 813 -27.67 -10.00 -6.32
C CYS A 813 -26.50 -9.32 -5.60
N SER A 814 -25.30 -9.36 -6.17
CA SER A 814 -24.10 -8.74 -5.60
C SER A 814 -23.61 -7.61 -6.50
N ILE A 815 -23.34 -6.46 -5.92
CA ILE A 815 -22.82 -5.26 -6.60
C ILE A 815 -21.42 -4.98 -6.05
N ASP A 816 -20.42 -4.98 -6.94
CA ASP A 816 -19.03 -4.66 -6.65
C ASP A 816 -18.69 -3.24 -7.14
N ALA A 817 -18.96 -2.96 -8.42
CA ALA A 817 -18.63 -1.67 -9.02
C ALA A 817 -19.49 -1.36 -10.24
N ALA A 818 -19.49 -0.09 -10.63
CA ALA A 818 -19.96 0.35 -11.93
C ALA A 818 -18.81 0.91 -12.77
N GLN A 819 -18.86 0.64 -14.09
CA GLN A 819 -18.00 1.24 -15.08
C GLN A 819 -18.88 2.00 -16.08
N VAL A 820 -18.75 3.31 -16.10
CA VAL A 820 -19.57 4.18 -16.94
C VAL A 820 -18.85 4.42 -18.27
N LEU A 821 -19.52 4.03 -19.36
CA LEU A 821 -19.12 4.34 -20.72
C LEU A 821 -19.47 5.78 -21.05
N TYR A 822 -18.58 6.48 -21.74
CA TYR A 822 -18.82 7.86 -22.21
C TYR A 822 -18.21 8.09 -23.58
N ASP A 823 -18.78 9.02 -24.33
CA ASP A 823 -18.21 9.43 -25.62
C ASP A 823 -16.97 10.28 -25.40
N TYR A 824 -15.81 9.64 -25.47
CA TYR A 824 -14.50 10.27 -25.24
C TYR A 824 -14.26 11.47 -26.15
N ALA A 825 -14.66 11.37 -27.43
CA ALA A 825 -14.46 12.46 -28.40
C ALA A 825 -15.39 13.63 -28.12
N ALA A 826 -16.64 13.38 -27.73
CA ALA A 826 -17.61 14.43 -27.42
C ALA A 826 -17.22 15.19 -26.13
N VAL A 827 -16.81 14.47 -25.08
CA VAL A 827 -16.37 15.06 -23.81
C VAL A 827 -15.14 15.94 -23.99
N ASN A 828 -14.11 15.47 -24.70
CA ASN A 828 -12.91 16.27 -24.96
C ASN A 828 -13.16 17.47 -25.85
N LYS A 829 -14.09 17.37 -26.82
CA LYS A 829 -14.48 18.47 -27.68
C LYS A 829 -15.23 19.58 -26.93
N ALA A 830 -16.06 19.20 -25.96
CA ALA A 830 -16.74 20.15 -25.06
C ALA A 830 -15.75 20.94 -24.21
N VAL A 831 -14.77 20.26 -23.61
CA VAL A 831 -13.71 20.89 -22.80
C VAL A 831 -12.86 21.87 -23.61
N THR A 832 -12.50 21.52 -24.87
CA THR A 832 -11.73 22.41 -25.74
C THR A 832 -12.55 23.64 -26.21
N ASN A 833 -13.86 23.47 -26.38
CA ASN A 833 -14.74 24.56 -26.74
C ASN A 833 -14.99 25.53 -25.57
N GLU A 834 -15.09 25.05 -24.35
CA GLU A 834 -15.20 25.88 -23.15
C GLU A 834 -13.91 26.68 -22.90
N THR A 835 -12.75 26.10 -23.07
CA THR A 835 -11.46 26.80 -22.95
C THR A 835 -11.26 27.84 -24.07
N SER A 836 -11.70 27.58 -25.28
CA SER A 836 -11.60 28.53 -26.37
C SER A 836 -12.60 29.68 -26.24
N SER A 837 -13.79 29.48 -25.70
CA SER A 837 -14.76 30.52 -25.42
C SER A 837 -14.34 31.50 -24.32
N VAL A 838 -13.54 31.04 -23.36
CA VAL A 838 -12.96 31.91 -22.33
C VAL A 838 -11.78 32.73 -22.88
N ALA A 839 -11.05 32.22 -23.88
CA ALA A 839 -9.93 32.92 -24.53
C ALA A 839 -10.40 34.01 -25.54
N GLU A 840 -11.57 33.83 -26.18
CA GLU A 840 -12.11 34.82 -27.16
C GLU A 840 -12.79 36.04 -26.52
N SER A 841 -13.00 36.04 -25.19
CA SER A 841 -13.63 37.18 -24.49
C SER A 841 -12.66 38.27 -24.03
N THR A 842 -11.37 38.19 -24.33
CA THR A 842 -10.32 39.11 -23.85
C THR A 842 -9.58 39.87 -24.95
N ASP A 843 -10.14 40.04 -26.19
CA ASP A 843 -9.48 40.83 -27.21
C ASP A 843 -10.47 41.87 -27.86
N SER A 844 -10.50 43.07 -27.27
CA SER A 844 -10.88 44.26 -28.02
C SER A 844 -10.22 45.49 -27.44
N SER A 845 -9.24 46.03 -28.22
CA SER A 845 -8.80 47.44 -28.32
C SER A 845 -8.25 48.15 -27.07
N ASP A 846 -7.11 48.72 -27.02
CA ASP A 846 -6.50 49.77 -27.82
C ASP A 846 -5.07 50.14 -27.35
N SER A 847 -4.19 50.33 -28.29
CA SER A 847 -3.05 51.30 -28.36
C SER A 847 -2.07 51.47 -27.19
N VAL A 848 -0.80 51.17 -27.49
CA VAL A 848 0.45 51.61 -26.85
C VAL A 848 0.57 53.14 -26.84
N PRO A 849 1.22 53.83 -25.84
CA PRO A 849 2.65 54.00 -25.88
C PRO A 849 3.40 53.81 -24.53
N GLU A 850 4.73 53.63 -24.69
CA GLU A 850 5.82 53.55 -23.72
C GLU A 850 5.82 54.64 -22.63
N ASP A 851 6.19 54.36 -21.40
CA ASP A 851 7.47 54.72 -20.79
C ASP A 851 7.51 54.54 -19.28
N ASN A 852 8.62 54.00 -18.83
CA ASN A 852 9.33 54.22 -17.58
C ASN A 852 8.71 54.31 -16.18
N ASP A 853 9.17 53.34 -15.36
CA ASP A 853 9.92 53.51 -14.08
C ASP A 853 9.16 53.71 -12.76
N LYS A 854 9.56 52.88 -11.79
CA LYS A 854 9.62 53.04 -10.32
C LYS A 854 8.40 52.84 -9.42
N SER A 855 8.61 51.76 -8.66
CA SER A 855 8.50 51.73 -7.17
C SER A 855 7.19 51.87 -6.41
N ALA A 856 6.96 50.87 -5.57
CA ALA A 856 6.52 50.97 -4.18
C ALA A 856 5.04 50.99 -3.78
N LYS A 857 4.73 49.95 -3.01
CA LYS A 857 3.87 49.92 -1.77
C LYS A 857 2.36 50.00 -1.84
N SER A 858 1.82 48.89 -1.36
CA SER A 858 0.87 48.75 -0.24
C SER A 858 -0.64 49.00 -0.42
N ASN A 859 -1.34 48.02 0.12
CA ASN A 859 -2.64 48.07 0.82
C ASN A 859 -3.94 47.88 0.06
N GLY A 860 -4.55 46.73 0.42
CA GLY A 860 -5.87 46.79 1.12
C GLY A 860 -7.11 46.51 0.30
N GLY A 861 -7.77 45.43 0.67
CA GLY A 861 -9.23 45.49 0.84
C GLY A 861 -10.15 44.81 -0.18
N ASP A 862 -10.64 43.68 0.31
CA ASP A 862 -12.06 43.34 0.43
C ASP A 862 -12.82 42.68 -0.75
N SER A 863 -13.27 41.50 -0.40
CA SER A 863 -14.53 40.77 -0.69
C SER A 863 -15.11 40.70 -2.10
N GLY A 864 -15.30 39.46 -2.53
CA GLY A 864 -16.20 39.10 -3.63
C GLY A 864 -16.46 37.63 -3.76
N LYS A 865 -17.45 37.09 -3.02
CA LYS A 865 -17.95 35.72 -3.15
C LYS A 865 -18.53 35.49 -4.54
N GLY A 866 -18.06 34.47 -5.23
CA GLY A 866 -18.69 33.85 -6.39
C GLY A 866 -18.66 32.36 -6.26
N SER A 867 -19.78 31.78 -5.86
CA SER A 867 -20.00 30.31 -5.76
C SER A 867 -20.22 29.74 -7.16
N PHE A 868 -19.50 28.69 -7.49
CA PHE A 868 -19.84 27.77 -8.56
C PHE A 868 -20.12 26.38 -8.00
N PRO A 869 -21.06 25.61 -8.54
CA PRO A 869 -21.47 24.35 -8.00
C PRO A 869 -20.48 23.24 -8.31
N PHE A 870 -19.97 22.61 -7.27
CA PHE A 870 -19.18 21.38 -7.34
C PHE A 870 -20.12 20.19 -7.55
N VAL A 871 -19.73 19.27 -8.42
CA VAL A 871 -20.24 17.91 -8.47
C VAL A 871 -19.18 17.02 -7.85
N PRO A 872 -19.42 16.39 -6.69
CA PRO A 872 -18.45 15.49 -6.10
C PRO A 872 -18.46 14.13 -6.79
N VAL A 873 -17.30 13.67 -7.22
CA VAL A 873 -17.05 12.27 -7.55
C VAL A 873 -16.41 11.65 -6.33
N ALA A 874 -17.13 10.75 -5.70
CA ALA A 874 -16.65 10.05 -4.52
C ALA A 874 -16.06 8.69 -4.86
N VAL A 875 -15.04 8.29 -4.13
CA VAL A 875 -14.29 7.07 -4.33
C VAL A 875 -13.99 6.38 -2.99
N GLY A 876 -14.36 5.14 -2.82
CA GLY A 876 -14.23 4.39 -1.56
C GLY A 876 -13.52 3.06 -1.64
N ALA A 877 -13.21 2.48 -0.73
CA ALA A 877 -12.29 1.90 0.22
C ALA A 877 -12.35 0.39 0.42
N VAL A 878 -11.54 -0.16 1.26
CA VAL A 878 -11.22 -1.44 1.49
C VAL A 878 -10.65 -2.07 2.67
N ALA A 879 -10.50 -3.24 2.99
CA ALA A 879 -9.40 -4.05 3.51
C ALA A 879 -9.70 -5.41 4.16
N VAL A 880 -8.75 -6.18 4.37
CA VAL A 880 -8.44 -7.39 5.15
C VAL A 880 -8.83 -8.74 4.61
N ALA A 881 -7.87 -9.45 4.10
CA ALA A 881 -7.81 -10.92 4.09
C ALA A 881 -6.39 -11.48 3.81
N ALA A 882 -5.34 -10.72 4.07
CA ALA A 882 -3.98 -11.24 3.89
C ALA A 882 -3.58 -12.30 4.91
N ALA A 883 -4.29 -12.32 6.05
CA ALA A 883 -3.96 -13.22 7.15
C ALA A 883 -4.65 -14.59 7.11
N ILE A 884 -5.77 -14.72 6.42
CA ILE A 884 -6.55 -15.98 6.43
C ILE A 884 -5.92 -17.05 5.53
N GLY A 885 -5.16 -16.66 4.52
CA GLY A 885 -4.50 -17.61 3.61
C GLY A 885 -3.41 -18.46 4.26
N ALA A 886 -2.61 -17.92 5.14
CA ALA A 886 -1.52 -18.64 5.79
C ALA A 886 -2.02 -19.61 6.89
N GLY A 887 -3.05 -19.22 7.66
CA GLY A 887 -3.61 -20.07 8.72
C GLY A 887 -4.29 -21.34 8.19
N VAL A 888 -4.97 -21.26 7.05
CA VAL A 888 -5.65 -22.42 6.44
C VAL A 888 -4.67 -23.43 5.83
N ALA A 889 -3.54 -22.99 5.33
CA ALA A 889 -2.50 -23.89 4.81
C ALA A 889 -1.83 -24.71 5.92
N ILE A 890 -1.60 -24.10 7.08
CA ILE A 890 -0.98 -24.78 8.24
C ILE A 890 -1.96 -25.81 8.86
N ALA A 891 -3.25 -25.51 8.92
CA ALA A 891 -4.27 -26.42 9.43
C ALA A 891 -4.48 -27.65 8.53
N LYS A 892 -4.35 -27.51 7.21
CA LYS A 892 -4.44 -28.63 6.26
C LYS A 892 -3.22 -29.56 6.29
N MET A 893 -2.04 -29.07 6.63
CA MET A 893 -0.84 -29.90 6.73
C MET A 893 -0.81 -30.75 8.01
N LYS A 894 -1.47 -30.33 9.10
CA LYS A 894 -1.56 -31.15 10.34
C LYS A 894 -2.56 -32.31 10.25
N LYS A 895 -3.51 -32.29 9.31
CA LYS A 895 -4.51 -33.37 9.13
C LYS A 895 -4.08 -34.51 8.20
N LYS A 896 -2.84 -34.52 7.71
CA LYS A 896 -2.29 -35.58 6.83
C LYS A 896 -1.19 -36.42 7.49
N LYS A 897 -1.04 -36.35 8.81
CA LYS A 897 -0.04 -37.08 9.57
C LYS A 897 -0.60 -37.93 10.74
N ASP A 898 -1.92 -38.27 10.73
CA ASP A 898 -2.50 -39.30 11.57
C ASP A 898 -3.25 -40.33 10.72
#